data_aff649526076aa87e27e4cf11dcc45b9
#
_entry.id   aff649526076aa87e27e4cf11dcc45b9
#
_cell.length_a   1.000
_cell.length_b   1.000
_cell.length_c   1.000
_cell.angle_alpha   90.00
_cell.angle_beta   90.00
_cell.angle_gamma   90.00
#
_symmetry.space_group_name_H-M   'P 1'
#
loop_
_entity.id
_entity.type
_entity.pdbx_description
1 polymer ?
#
loop_
_entity_poly.entity_id
_entity_poly.type
_entity_poly.pdbx_seq_one_letter_code
_entity_poly.pdbx_strand_id
1 'polypeptide(L)'
;MPRPMVIDSGHSYHLYWLLTRAVTPAVWLRGARGLKALMQANGLRFDPPRAEDMASLLRPVGMHNRKDPANPVVVTLESDAEAVDPEVILTITDKALPAETPVAPVLGAAPAFLSVDDADPLVVEAGAKYSGREIAKKCLLMQKLRDTQGDVDYETWRLLVGLLTFCEEGLPLAEEWSARRAETGHEQTDTKARFTSWSSGPSTCEALAGACAGNCTGCPFRRKIKTPLILGRLAPENKREVIKATMEEGLGDTEVTEEIPPFPEGYTWSGKSLIRWVKSETKGTVTPRVFCRQLFYLAGRIRTADGQYEYVVRFHLPGDKPVIREFMLPGDVIGQGGPKLLGLLGSKELMLYNNEDAAKNMSAYLRDQVDRIAAVKGVLPTYSSFGWQADGSFLIGKRLYKPDGTTSSALLSGYAEDVQGALPPPKGTIEGYTRALNAVYDREGMEPMQYVILSMMASPLVGLYDKAYCGIPVALTGAASGRGKTTACKAALYAFGDAMALTVAGDVGATPKARSAFLGTLSDLPALFDEVTSMKPEALSQLAYALSNGTEPMRLRVGQGGVRFAGRESWHLQAALTGNTYIGARLAENGQTEAEAMRLFEIRVDSYNIPKLEPLAVAKQLTEMSHNAGAVGDAYIKWVVNHKAEVSELFAEVSTRIPADSALMADPKYRFFRDHVILTMSATKIMKSLGVIHFDLDKLFTFAVRVVGRLIDLTEETNTVDYADAIQKMMTDYQQDIFQSEYFRLPKGSNPYTPRIKNQLVGRLITPNMKSYKEPFAGELLISAPAVGKWCVEHRVDRDALWGYLQDNGVTVNQRRLVRLGTSTIIPTLPTRCWELNYKLLCELIEKENGSAVKLED
;
A
#
# COMPACT_ATOMS: atom_id res chain seq x y z
N MET A 1 -11.66 49.20 0.02
CA MET A 1 -10.88 48.11 -0.60
C MET A 1 -10.19 48.61 -1.86
N PRO A 2 -8.94 48.23 -2.12
CA PRO A 2 -8.29 48.47 -3.42
C PRO A 2 -9.13 47.86 -4.55
N ARG A 3 -8.91 48.30 -5.77
CA ARG A 3 -9.64 47.79 -6.95
C ARG A 3 -9.21 46.33 -7.20
N PRO A 4 -10.17 45.37 -7.32
CA PRO A 4 -9.83 44.00 -7.65
C PRO A 4 -9.62 43.83 -9.16
N MET A 5 -8.87 42.78 -9.54
CA MET A 5 -8.98 42.18 -10.87
C MET A 5 -10.34 41.49 -10.98
N VAL A 6 -11.06 41.71 -12.07
CA VAL A 6 -12.42 41.22 -12.29
C VAL A 6 -12.43 40.31 -13.51
N ILE A 7 -12.90 39.09 -13.30
CA ILE A 7 -13.09 38.10 -14.37
C ILE A 7 -14.59 37.80 -14.49
N ASP A 8 -15.15 37.96 -15.68
CA ASP A 8 -16.50 37.49 -15.99
C ASP A 8 -16.47 36.02 -16.37
N SER A 9 -17.13 35.18 -15.59
CA SER A 9 -17.27 33.76 -15.85
C SER A 9 -18.48 33.39 -16.72
N GLY A 10 -19.20 34.38 -17.25
CA GLY A 10 -20.42 34.24 -18.06
C GLY A 10 -21.72 34.09 -17.27
N HIS A 11 -21.66 33.88 -15.96
CA HIS A 11 -22.81 33.80 -15.06
C HIS A 11 -22.57 34.50 -13.71
N SER A 12 -21.32 34.90 -13.44
CA SER A 12 -20.91 35.57 -12.21
C SER A 12 -19.53 36.17 -12.38
N TYR A 13 -19.23 37.15 -11.55
CA TYR A 13 -17.91 37.78 -11.51
C TYR A 13 -17.03 37.11 -10.45
N HIS A 14 -15.74 36.89 -10.77
CA HIS A 14 -14.69 36.50 -9.82
C HIS A 14 -13.85 37.73 -9.54
N LEU A 15 -13.67 38.07 -8.27
CA LEU A 15 -12.89 39.20 -7.81
C LEU A 15 -11.61 38.72 -7.15
N TYR A 16 -10.45 39.18 -7.63
CA TYR A 16 -9.14 38.83 -7.10
C TYR A 16 -8.41 40.08 -6.62
N TRP A 17 -7.91 40.03 -5.40
CA TRP A 17 -6.90 40.96 -4.90
C TRP A 17 -5.56 40.23 -4.93
N LEU A 18 -4.74 40.57 -5.93
CA LEU A 18 -3.40 40.03 -6.08
C LEU A 18 -2.53 40.62 -4.96
N LEU A 19 -1.72 39.76 -4.32
CA LEU A 19 -0.86 40.21 -3.24
C LEU A 19 0.58 40.36 -3.72
N THR A 20 1.29 41.40 -3.25
CA THR A 20 2.69 41.68 -3.60
C THR A 20 3.66 40.61 -3.04
N ARG A 21 3.24 39.84 -2.03
CA ARG A 21 4.02 38.77 -1.41
C ARG A 21 3.12 37.63 -0.92
N ALA A 22 3.70 36.44 -0.82
CA ALA A 22 3.01 35.29 -0.23
C ALA A 22 2.72 35.54 1.25
N VAL A 23 1.58 35.04 1.72
CA VAL A 23 1.14 35.12 3.12
C VAL A 23 0.91 33.69 3.65
N THR A 24 0.97 33.52 4.97
CA THR A 24 0.64 32.24 5.59
C THR A 24 -0.86 31.94 5.48
N PRO A 25 -1.29 30.66 5.50
CA PRO A 25 -2.71 30.30 5.46
C PRO A 25 -3.55 30.97 6.55
N ALA A 26 -3.01 31.17 7.74
CA ALA A 26 -3.69 31.86 8.84
C ALA A 26 -3.94 33.33 8.53
N VAL A 27 -2.96 34.03 7.97
CA VAL A 27 -3.05 35.45 7.55
C VAL A 27 -4.05 35.60 6.39
N TRP A 28 -3.96 34.67 5.41
CA TRP A 28 -4.90 34.66 4.29
C TRP A 28 -6.36 34.46 4.77
N LEU A 29 -6.58 33.45 5.64
CA LEU A 29 -7.91 33.14 6.16
C LEU A 29 -8.51 34.28 6.98
N ARG A 30 -7.68 34.98 7.75
CA ARG A 30 -8.09 36.21 8.49
C ARG A 30 -8.58 37.28 7.54
N GLY A 31 -7.82 37.59 6.49
CA GLY A 31 -8.22 38.54 5.46
C GLY A 31 -9.50 38.16 4.71
N ALA A 32 -9.62 36.86 4.35
CA ALA A 32 -10.77 36.29 3.69
C ALA A 32 -12.06 36.39 4.55
N ARG A 33 -11.99 36.11 5.84
CA ARG A 33 -13.08 36.28 6.79
C ARG A 33 -13.50 37.71 6.96
N GLY A 34 -12.55 38.62 7.10
CA GLY A 34 -12.84 40.05 7.18
C GLY A 34 -13.44 40.59 5.88
N LEU A 35 -12.98 40.12 4.71
CA LEU A 35 -13.57 40.44 3.42
C LEU A 35 -15.02 39.96 3.33
N LYS A 36 -15.29 38.72 3.73
CA LYS A 36 -16.63 38.14 3.78
C LYS A 36 -17.56 38.98 4.67
N ALA A 37 -17.12 39.33 5.88
CA ALA A 37 -17.87 40.17 6.80
C ALA A 37 -18.17 41.57 6.19
N LEU A 38 -17.19 42.18 5.52
CA LEU A 38 -17.34 43.44 4.82
C LEU A 38 -18.37 43.37 3.70
N MET A 39 -18.33 42.31 2.88
CA MET A 39 -19.30 42.09 1.79
C MET A 39 -20.72 41.88 2.35
N GLN A 40 -20.87 41.11 3.42
CA GLN A 40 -22.15 40.89 4.09
C GLN A 40 -22.72 42.21 4.66
N ALA A 41 -21.90 43.01 5.34
CA ALA A 41 -22.29 44.29 5.93
C ALA A 41 -22.74 45.30 4.88
N ASN A 42 -22.25 45.21 3.64
CA ASN A 42 -22.64 46.06 2.52
C ASN A 42 -23.71 45.46 1.61
N GLY A 43 -24.34 44.33 2.00
CA GLY A 43 -25.44 43.71 1.27
C GLY A 43 -25.06 43.17 -0.11
N LEU A 44 -23.78 42.87 -0.36
CA LEU A 44 -23.32 42.33 -1.64
C LEU A 44 -23.74 40.86 -1.80
N ARG A 45 -24.22 40.49 -2.97
CA ARG A 45 -24.51 39.11 -3.32
C ARG A 45 -23.23 38.40 -3.70
N PHE A 46 -22.82 37.35 -2.94
CA PHE A 46 -21.65 36.54 -3.21
C PHE A 46 -21.89 35.10 -2.72
N ASP A 47 -20.97 34.18 -3.03
CA ASP A 47 -20.99 32.80 -2.57
C ASP A 47 -20.18 32.69 -1.25
N PRO A 48 -20.83 32.64 -0.07
CA PRO A 48 -20.15 32.71 1.21
C PRO A 48 -19.16 31.58 1.49
N PRO A 49 -19.41 30.30 1.08
CA PRO A 49 -18.43 29.25 1.20
C PRO A 49 -17.14 29.49 0.41
N ARG A 50 -17.24 30.07 -0.79
CA ARG A 50 -16.08 30.33 -1.65
C ARG A 50 -15.20 31.48 -1.19
N ALA A 51 -15.74 32.39 -0.43
CA ALA A 51 -14.97 33.53 0.08
C ALA A 51 -13.87 33.15 1.06
N GLU A 52 -13.97 31.97 1.72
CA GLU A 52 -12.99 31.45 2.68
C GLU A 52 -12.30 30.14 2.18
N ASP A 53 -12.53 29.73 0.94
CA ASP A 53 -12.00 28.48 0.40
C ASP A 53 -10.68 28.72 -0.34
N MET A 54 -9.57 28.33 0.29
CA MET A 54 -8.22 28.40 -0.30
C MET A 54 -8.01 27.45 -1.48
N ALA A 55 -8.87 26.44 -1.63
CA ALA A 55 -8.75 25.39 -2.65
C ALA A 55 -9.74 25.56 -3.81
N SER A 56 -10.44 26.70 -3.87
CA SER A 56 -11.40 26.98 -4.95
C SER A 56 -10.73 26.96 -6.32
N LEU A 57 -11.16 26.05 -7.17
CA LEU A 57 -10.80 26.03 -8.57
C LEU A 57 -11.76 26.93 -9.34
N LEU A 58 -11.22 28.00 -9.88
CA LEU A 58 -11.97 28.96 -10.72
C LEU A 58 -11.59 28.75 -12.19
N ARG A 59 -12.49 29.15 -13.09
CA ARG A 59 -12.27 29.01 -14.54
C ARG A 59 -11.25 30.01 -15.03
N PRO A 60 -10.17 29.61 -15.71
CA PRO A 60 -9.22 30.55 -16.31
C PRO A 60 -9.85 31.39 -17.44
N VAL A 61 -9.31 32.57 -17.62
CA VAL A 61 -9.64 33.44 -18.77
C VAL A 61 -9.34 32.72 -20.08
N GLY A 62 -10.22 32.86 -21.07
CA GLY A 62 -10.12 32.17 -22.38
C GLY A 62 -10.76 30.80 -22.41
N MET A 63 -11.13 30.20 -21.28
CA MET A 63 -11.87 28.94 -21.24
C MET A 63 -13.37 29.14 -21.38
N HIS A 64 -14.09 28.11 -21.81
CA HIS A 64 -15.55 28.18 -21.92
C HIS A 64 -16.23 27.70 -20.62
N ASN A 65 -17.13 28.51 -20.09
CA ASN A 65 -18.05 28.08 -19.06
C ASN A 65 -19.20 27.28 -19.69
N ARG A 66 -19.23 25.98 -19.44
CA ARG A 66 -20.24 25.04 -19.94
C ARG A 66 -21.29 24.69 -18.89
N LYS A 67 -21.61 25.61 -17.99
CA LYS A 67 -22.69 25.43 -17.01
C LYS A 67 -24.03 25.22 -17.72
N ASP A 68 -24.22 25.91 -18.84
CA ASP A 68 -25.21 25.59 -19.86
C ASP A 68 -24.46 24.95 -21.07
N PRO A 69 -24.54 23.63 -21.29
CA PRO A 69 -23.86 22.98 -22.40
C PRO A 69 -24.30 23.43 -23.78
N ALA A 70 -25.55 23.92 -23.90
CA ALA A 70 -26.11 24.41 -25.16
C ALA A 70 -25.59 25.80 -25.54
N ASN A 71 -25.22 26.61 -24.53
CA ASN A 71 -24.77 27.99 -24.73
C ASN A 71 -23.48 28.23 -23.91
N PRO A 72 -22.33 27.70 -24.32
CA PRO A 72 -21.08 27.91 -23.61
C PRO A 72 -20.62 29.37 -23.73
N VAL A 73 -20.30 30.01 -22.60
CA VAL A 73 -19.85 31.38 -22.53
C VAL A 73 -18.33 31.44 -22.28
N VAL A 74 -17.63 32.29 -23.02
CA VAL A 74 -16.20 32.50 -22.83
C VAL A 74 -15.96 33.27 -21.54
N VAL A 75 -15.00 32.83 -20.75
CA VAL A 75 -14.52 33.53 -19.55
C VAL A 75 -13.59 34.66 -19.95
N THR A 76 -13.93 35.90 -19.59
CA THR A 76 -13.20 37.11 -20.02
C THR A 76 -12.62 37.87 -18.84
N LEU A 77 -11.51 38.58 -19.08
CA LEU A 77 -10.95 39.54 -18.13
C LEU A 77 -11.64 40.88 -18.36
N GLU A 78 -12.47 41.29 -17.40
CA GLU A 78 -13.19 42.57 -17.47
C GLU A 78 -12.35 43.76 -17.01
N SER A 79 -11.55 43.55 -15.97
CA SER A 79 -10.59 44.57 -15.54
C SER A 79 -9.39 43.93 -14.84
N ASP A 80 -8.21 44.48 -15.15
CA ASP A 80 -6.98 44.09 -14.46
C ASP A 80 -6.72 44.99 -13.24
N ALA A 81 -5.89 44.55 -12.33
CA ALA A 81 -5.51 45.29 -11.14
C ALA A 81 -4.07 45.04 -10.74
N GLU A 82 -3.43 46.03 -10.17
CA GLU A 82 -2.09 45.88 -9.60
C GLU A 82 -2.11 45.09 -8.30
N ALA A 83 -0.97 44.46 -8.00
CA ALA A 83 -0.80 43.71 -6.75
C ALA A 83 -0.72 44.67 -5.56
N VAL A 84 -1.37 44.32 -4.47
CA VAL A 84 -1.53 45.10 -3.25
C VAL A 84 -0.77 44.47 -2.10
N ASP A 85 -0.18 45.31 -1.23
CA ASP A 85 0.45 44.81 -0.01
C ASP A 85 -0.62 44.16 0.90
N PRO A 86 -0.40 42.92 1.39
CA PRO A 86 -1.34 42.24 2.27
C PRO A 86 -1.80 43.06 3.47
N GLU A 87 -0.94 43.89 4.04
CA GLU A 87 -1.26 44.73 5.19
C GLU A 87 -2.35 45.77 4.90
N VAL A 88 -2.43 46.25 3.67
CA VAL A 88 -3.51 47.18 3.23
C VAL A 88 -4.86 46.44 3.25
N ILE A 89 -4.90 45.19 2.76
CA ILE A 89 -6.11 44.38 2.77
C ILE A 89 -6.52 44.12 4.22
N LEU A 90 -5.58 43.65 5.04
CA LEU A 90 -5.84 43.27 6.44
C LEU A 90 -6.31 44.49 7.25
N THR A 91 -5.70 45.66 7.08
CA THR A 91 -6.12 46.87 7.80
C THR A 91 -7.58 47.24 7.53
N ILE A 92 -8.07 46.96 6.33
CA ILE A 92 -9.46 47.23 5.95
C ILE A 92 -10.39 46.11 6.43
N THR A 93 -10.00 44.87 6.26
CA THR A 93 -10.84 43.71 6.54
C THR A 93 -10.95 43.42 8.04
N ASP A 94 -9.92 43.70 8.84
CA ASP A 94 -9.95 43.57 10.30
C ASP A 94 -10.98 44.49 10.97
N LYS A 95 -11.26 45.66 10.39
CA LYS A 95 -12.31 46.56 10.90
C LYS A 95 -13.73 45.99 10.79
N ALA A 96 -13.91 44.99 9.92
CA ALA A 96 -15.19 44.32 9.72
C ALA A 96 -15.36 43.06 10.55
N LEU A 97 -14.30 42.58 11.18
CA LEU A 97 -14.37 41.42 12.09
C LEU A 97 -14.93 41.87 13.46
N PRO A 98 -15.78 41.03 14.11
CA PRO A 98 -16.17 41.28 15.50
C PRO A 98 -14.92 41.34 16.38
N ALA A 99 -14.91 42.20 17.39
CA ALA A 99 -13.81 42.29 18.34
C ALA A 99 -13.60 40.93 19.02
N GLU A 100 -12.54 40.22 18.65
CA GLU A 100 -12.14 39.00 19.32
C GLU A 100 -11.64 39.33 20.72
N THR A 101 -12.19 38.66 21.72
CA THR A 101 -11.58 38.58 23.06
C THR A 101 -10.18 37.96 22.87
N PRO A 102 -9.11 38.53 23.41
CA PRO A 102 -7.76 38.12 23.14
C PRO A 102 -7.54 36.65 23.62
N VAL A 103 -7.37 35.75 22.68
CA VAL A 103 -6.89 34.38 22.96
C VAL A 103 -5.36 34.50 23.06
N ALA A 104 -4.84 34.31 24.27
CA ALA A 104 -3.40 34.22 24.51
C ALA A 104 -2.77 33.05 23.72
N PRO A 105 -1.52 33.17 23.26
CA PRO A 105 -0.85 32.12 22.50
C PRO A 105 -0.60 30.91 23.41
N VAL A 106 -1.21 29.80 23.11
CA VAL A 106 -0.92 28.53 23.79
C VAL A 106 0.34 27.93 23.18
N LEU A 107 1.47 28.19 23.79
CA LEU A 107 2.66 27.34 23.69
C LEU A 107 2.49 26.17 24.67
N GLY A 108 2.76 24.98 24.17
CA GLY A 108 2.60 23.69 24.78
C GLY A 108 2.76 23.60 26.30
N ALA A 109 1.68 23.18 26.91
CA ALA A 109 1.71 22.47 28.18
C ALA A 109 0.73 21.33 28.13
N ALA A 110 1.13 20.19 28.65
CA ALA A 110 0.30 19.00 28.82
C ALA A 110 -1.03 19.36 29.49
N PRO A 111 -2.15 18.66 29.16
CA PRO A 111 -3.42 18.94 29.77
C PRO A 111 -3.31 18.70 31.27
N ALA A 112 -3.38 19.80 32.02
CA ALA A 112 -3.62 19.73 33.45
C ALA A 112 -4.98 19.05 33.63
N PHE A 113 -5.02 18.02 34.48
CA PHE A 113 -6.26 17.46 34.98
C PHE A 113 -7.16 18.60 35.47
N LEU A 114 -8.39 18.64 34.94
CA LEU A 114 -9.42 19.53 35.47
C LEU A 114 -9.52 19.26 36.95
N SER A 115 -9.22 20.29 37.77
CA SER A 115 -9.38 20.20 39.19
C SER A 115 -10.88 20.09 39.49
N VAL A 116 -11.21 19.44 40.59
CA VAL A 116 -12.58 19.26 41.07
C VAL A 116 -13.34 20.61 41.24
N ASP A 117 -12.61 21.72 41.08
CA ASP A 117 -13.13 23.09 41.30
C ASP A 117 -13.84 23.70 40.08
N ASP A 118 -13.73 23.10 38.85
CA ASP A 118 -14.34 23.65 37.61
C ASP A 118 -15.70 23.00 37.23
N ALA A 119 -16.19 22.03 38.00
CA ALA A 119 -17.53 21.51 37.83
C ALA A 119 -18.55 22.52 38.35
N ASP A 120 -19.42 23.03 37.50
CA ASP A 120 -20.57 23.86 37.86
C ASP A 120 -21.33 23.20 39.06
N PRO A 121 -21.37 23.83 40.24
CA PRO A 121 -21.87 23.18 41.45
C PRO A 121 -23.37 22.91 41.46
N LEU A 122 -24.05 23.06 40.34
CA LEU A 122 -25.51 22.95 40.18
C LEU A 122 -26.00 21.65 39.60
N VAL A 123 -25.14 20.74 39.09
CA VAL A 123 -25.65 19.60 38.30
C VAL A 123 -25.55 18.29 39.07
N VAL A 124 -26.66 17.85 39.63
CA VAL A 124 -26.91 16.43 39.88
C VAL A 124 -27.06 15.78 38.48
N GLU A 125 -26.01 15.11 38.00
CA GLU A 125 -26.07 14.46 36.70
C GLU A 125 -27.12 13.38 36.70
N ALA A 126 -28.04 13.44 35.73
CA ALA A 126 -29.01 12.37 35.49
C ALA A 126 -28.25 11.08 35.10
N GLY A 127 -28.36 10.04 35.93
CA GLY A 127 -27.69 8.77 35.76
C GLY A 127 -26.40 8.59 36.56
N ALA A 128 -25.88 9.61 37.24
CA ALA A 128 -24.77 9.44 38.15
C ALA A 128 -25.23 8.70 39.42
N LYS A 129 -24.39 7.77 39.87
CA LYS A 129 -24.62 7.01 41.10
C LYS A 129 -23.92 7.68 42.26
N TYR A 130 -24.55 7.74 43.41
CA TYR A 130 -24.06 8.39 44.62
C TYR A 130 -24.05 7.42 45.78
N SER A 131 -23.01 7.47 46.63
CA SER A 131 -22.90 6.68 47.85
C SER A 131 -23.04 7.54 49.09
N GLY A 132 -23.96 7.18 49.96
CA GLY A 132 -24.11 7.80 51.26
C GLY A 132 -22.87 7.62 52.13
N ARG A 133 -22.19 6.49 52.02
CA ARG A 133 -20.94 6.22 52.78
C ARG A 133 -19.79 7.15 52.34
N GLU A 134 -19.67 7.43 51.05
CA GLU A 134 -18.67 8.38 50.54
C GLU A 134 -19.02 9.83 50.97
N ILE A 135 -20.30 10.20 50.98
CA ILE A 135 -20.71 11.50 51.51
C ILE A 135 -20.31 11.64 52.95
N ALA A 136 -20.55 10.58 53.79
CA ALA A 136 -20.23 10.61 55.21
C ALA A 136 -18.70 10.67 55.51
N LYS A 137 -17.86 10.34 54.58
CA LYS A 137 -16.39 10.54 54.72
C LYS A 137 -15.96 12.01 54.61
N LYS A 138 -16.77 12.87 54.00
CA LYS A 138 -16.41 14.24 53.61
C LYS A 138 -17.37 15.31 54.20
N CYS A 139 -18.64 14.98 54.42
CA CYS A 139 -19.64 15.87 54.97
C CYS A 139 -19.79 15.65 56.49
N LEU A 140 -19.42 16.63 57.30
CA LEU A 140 -19.42 16.57 58.78
C LEU A 140 -20.81 16.25 59.35
N LEU A 141 -21.88 16.75 58.74
CA LEU A 141 -23.24 16.44 59.19
C LEU A 141 -23.67 15.00 58.90
N MET A 142 -23.28 14.50 57.74
CA MET A 142 -23.55 13.12 57.38
C MET A 142 -22.69 12.14 58.20
N GLN A 143 -21.49 12.53 58.52
CA GLN A 143 -20.62 11.82 59.47
C GLN A 143 -21.21 11.79 60.87
N LYS A 144 -21.72 12.92 61.35
CA LYS A 144 -22.40 12.97 62.63
C LYS A 144 -23.63 12.07 62.67
N LEU A 145 -24.52 12.11 61.68
CA LEU A 145 -25.66 11.21 61.61
C LEU A 145 -25.26 9.74 61.68
N ARG A 146 -24.21 9.34 60.94
CA ARG A 146 -23.67 7.97 60.95
C ARG A 146 -23.13 7.60 62.37
N ASP A 147 -22.24 8.44 62.89
CA ASP A 147 -21.47 8.12 64.10
C ASP A 147 -22.37 8.11 65.36
N THR A 148 -23.37 8.93 65.36
CA THR A 148 -24.32 9.02 66.47
C THR A 148 -25.60 8.17 66.28
N GLN A 149 -25.74 7.53 65.12
CA GLN A 149 -26.90 6.73 64.74
C GLN A 149 -28.23 7.46 64.94
N GLY A 150 -28.26 8.78 64.69
CA GLY A 150 -29.48 9.59 64.69
C GLY A 150 -29.55 10.73 65.74
N ASP A 151 -28.52 10.96 66.53
CA ASP A 151 -28.50 12.07 67.50
C ASP A 151 -28.20 13.41 66.75
N VAL A 152 -29.21 13.88 66.07
CA VAL A 152 -29.29 15.17 65.36
C VAL A 152 -30.75 15.68 65.50
N ASP A 153 -30.94 16.99 65.48
CA ASP A 153 -32.30 17.57 65.53
C ASP A 153 -33.14 17.12 64.36
N TYR A 154 -34.47 17.23 64.51
CA TYR A 154 -35.41 16.68 63.54
C TYR A 154 -35.25 17.26 62.13
N GLU A 155 -35.04 18.57 62.00
CA GLU A 155 -34.89 19.19 60.67
C GLU A 155 -33.61 18.78 59.99
N THR A 156 -32.50 18.72 60.71
CA THR A 156 -31.21 18.21 60.20
C THR A 156 -31.33 16.74 59.74
N TRP A 157 -31.94 15.89 60.61
CA TRP A 157 -32.18 14.48 60.32
C TRP A 157 -33.03 14.33 59.08
N ARG A 158 -34.17 15.08 59.01
CA ARG A 158 -35.09 15.04 57.84
C ARG A 158 -34.38 15.36 56.54
N LEU A 159 -33.55 16.38 56.52
CA LEU A 159 -32.79 16.81 55.34
C LEU A 159 -31.71 15.79 54.96
N LEU A 160 -31.04 15.14 55.89
CA LEU A 160 -30.02 14.10 55.65
C LEU A 160 -30.65 12.80 55.15
N VAL A 161 -31.81 12.37 55.72
CA VAL A 161 -32.55 11.24 55.14
C VAL A 161 -33.04 11.53 53.75
N GLY A 162 -33.52 12.76 53.50
CA GLY A 162 -33.88 13.19 52.14
C GLY A 162 -32.72 13.23 51.17
N LEU A 163 -31.49 13.47 51.64
CA LEU A 163 -30.27 13.37 50.77
C LEU A 163 -29.96 11.90 50.41
N LEU A 164 -30.18 10.98 51.39
CA LEU A 164 -29.92 9.55 51.17
C LEU A 164 -30.88 8.94 50.13
N THR A 165 -32.05 9.54 49.85
CA THR A 165 -32.94 9.03 48.77
C THR A 165 -32.31 9.05 47.40
N PHE A 166 -31.24 9.80 47.21
CA PHE A 166 -30.47 9.92 45.97
C PHE A 166 -29.23 9.02 45.92
N CYS A 167 -29.02 8.16 46.96
CA CYS A 167 -27.85 7.27 47.05
C CYS A 167 -28.29 5.81 46.74
N GLU A 168 -27.38 5.03 46.16
CA GLU A 168 -27.65 3.62 45.79
C GLU A 168 -28.01 2.76 47.01
N GLU A 169 -27.27 2.93 48.12
CA GLU A 169 -27.52 2.24 49.40
C GLU A 169 -28.39 3.06 50.36
N GLY A 170 -29.20 4.01 49.82
CA GLY A 170 -29.83 5.05 50.60
C GLY A 170 -30.77 4.59 51.72
N LEU A 171 -31.76 3.70 51.45
CA LEU A 171 -32.71 3.22 52.46
C LEU A 171 -32.02 2.38 53.54
N PRO A 172 -31.15 1.41 53.25
CA PRO A 172 -30.39 0.69 54.26
C PRO A 172 -29.58 1.62 55.19
N LEU A 173 -28.92 2.64 54.62
CA LEU A 173 -28.15 3.60 55.36
C LEU A 173 -29.00 4.54 56.21
N ALA A 174 -30.18 4.94 55.70
CA ALA A 174 -31.10 5.78 56.46
C ALA A 174 -31.60 5.03 57.69
N GLU A 175 -31.96 3.76 57.59
CA GLU A 175 -32.38 2.91 58.70
C GLU A 175 -31.21 2.65 59.65
N GLU A 176 -30.04 2.24 59.17
CA GLU A 176 -28.82 2.02 59.96
C GLU A 176 -28.41 3.26 60.76
N TRP A 177 -28.40 4.42 60.14
CA TRP A 177 -27.92 5.68 60.73
C TRP A 177 -28.99 6.44 61.50
N SER A 178 -30.16 5.90 61.60
CA SER A 178 -31.24 6.40 62.51
C SER A 178 -31.64 5.41 63.61
N ALA A 179 -30.91 4.28 63.73
CA ALA A 179 -31.31 3.16 64.56
C ALA A 179 -31.47 3.50 66.05
N ARG A 180 -30.68 4.47 66.60
CA ARG A 180 -30.69 4.86 67.98
C ARG A 180 -31.37 6.19 68.23
N ARG A 181 -32.10 6.72 67.21
CA ARG A 181 -32.72 8.03 67.33
C ARG A 181 -33.68 8.16 68.48
N ALA A 182 -34.49 7.15 68.76
CA ALA A 182 -35.44 7.11 69.87
C ALA A 182 -34.73 7.06 71.26
N GLU A 183 -33.53 6.44 71.28
CA GLU A 183 -32.75 6.35 72.57
C GLU A 183 -32.08 7.66 72.96
N THR A 184 -31.85 8.59 71.96
CA THR A 184 -31.19 9.87 72.15
C THR A 184 -32.16 11.02 72.50
N GLY A 185 -33.44 10.69 72.82
CA GLY A 185 -34.46 11.66 73.27
C GLY A 185 -35.21 12.40 72.18
N HIS A 186 -35.07 11.96 70.92
CA HIS A 186 -35.80 12.49 69.80
C HIS A 186 -37.11 11.70 69.58
N GLU A 187 -38.15 12.34 69.00
CA GLU A 187 -39.37 11.66 68.63
C GLU A 187 -39.12 10.42 67.75
N GLN A 188 -39.85 9.33 68.09
CA GLN A 188 -39.79 8.12 67.28
C GLN A 188 -40.44 8.38 65.91
N THR A 189 -39.70 8.46 64.88
CA THR A 189 -40.17 8.74 63.51
C THR A 189 -39.84 7.54 62.62
N ASP A 190 -40.83 7.11 61.83
CA ASP A 190 -40.67 6.04 60.89
C ASP A 190 -39.71 6.51 59.72
N THR A 191 -38.48 6.07 59.80
CA THR A 191 -37.39 6.45 58.84
C THR A 191 -37.77 6.01 57.44
N LYS A 192 -38.38 4.81 57.28
CA LYS A 192 -38.79 4.28 56.00
C LYS A 192 -39.93 5.11 55.40
N ALA A 193 -40.94 5.47 56.17
CA ALA A 193 -42.02 6.33 55.69
C ALA A 193 -41.51 7.70 55.28
N ARG A 194 -40.53 8.28 56.01
CA ARG A 194 -39.95 9.56 55.66
C ARG A 194 -39.06 9.49 54.41
N PHE A 195 -38.28 8.44 54.28
CA PHE A 195 -37.47 8.17 53.10
C PHE A 195 -38.35 8.06 51.84
N THR A 196 -39.43 7.26 51.92
CA THR A 196 -40.32 7.00 50.79
C THR A 196 -41.18 8.23 50.41
N SER A 197 -41.54 9.07 51.40
CA SER A 197 -42.34 10.29 51.17
C SER A 197 -41.55 11.51 50.66
N TRP A 198 -40.25 11.39 50.48
CA TRP A 198 -39.41 12.50 50.03
C TRP A 198 -39.68 12.80 48.56
N SER A 199 -40.24 13.96 48.26
CA SER A 199 -40.63 14.39 46.92
C SER A 199 -39.82 15.61 46.36
N SER A 200 -38.92 16.14 47.20
CA SER A 200 -38.06 17.29 46.86
C SER A 200 -36.76 16.83 46.23
N GLY A 201 -36.02 17.73 45.59
CA GLY A 201 -34.65 17.49 45.14
C GLY A 201 -33.70 17.21 46.31
N PRO A 202 -32.40 16.88 46.01
CA PRO A 202 -31.41 16.62 47.05
C PRO A 202 -31.21 17.84 47.95
N SER A 203 -31.14 17.61 49.28
CA SER A 203 -30.95 18.67 50.25
C SER A 203 -29.68 19.51 49.96
N THR A 204 -29.81 20.83 50.02
CA THR A 204 -28.72 21.76 49.74
C THR A 204 -27.86 21.99 50.97
N CYS A 205 -26.58 22.33 50.75
CA CYS A 205 -25.67 22.75 51.83
C CYS A 205 -26.20 23.97 52.59
N GLU A 206 -26.94 24.85 51.93
CA GLU A 206 -27.56 26.03 52.54
C GLU A 206 -28.72 25.65 53.48
N ALA A 207 -29.62 24.76 53.03
CA ALA A 207 -30.70 24.24 53.86
C ALA A 207 -30.17 23.51 55.11
N LEU A 208 -29.14 22.66 54.93
CA LEU A 208 -28.48 21.96 56.01
C LEU A 208 -27.77 22.89 57.01
N ALA A 209 -27.12 23.95 56.49
CA ALA A 209 -26.47 24.97 57.35
C ALA A 209 -27.49 25.84 58.14
N GLY A 210 -28.66 26.07 57.51
CA GLY A 210 -29.79 26.74 58.18
C GLY A 210 -30.40 25.94 59.32
N ALA A 211 -30.54 24.63 59.17
CA ALA A 211 -31.06 23.71 60.20
C ALA A 211 -30.03 23.45 61.29
N CYS A 212 -28.73 23.50 61.08
CA CYS A 212 -27.67 23.19 62.00
C CYS A 212 -26.56 24.22 62.00
N ALA A 213 -26.77 25.39 62.59
CA ALA A 213 -25.95 26.59 62.51
C ALA A 213 -24.49 26.42 62.96
N GLY A 214 -24.12 25.39 63.71
CA GLY A 214 -22.80 25.20 64.29
C GLY A 214 -21.88 24.26 63.47
N ASN A 215 -22.42 23.19 62.89
CA ASN A 215 -21.60 22.06 62.36
C ASN A 215 -21.06 22.28 60.92
N CYS A 216 -21.57 23.24 60.19
CA CYS A 216 -21.06 23.61 58.87
C CYS A 216 -20.05 24.75 58.90
N THR A 217 -19.68 25.32 60.03
CA THR A 217 -18.84 26.51 60.16
C THR A 217 -17.38 26.25 59.71
N GLY A 218 -16.86 25.04 59.88
CA GLY A 218 -15.52 24.63 59.50
C GLY A 218 -15.44 23.76 58.24
N CYS A 219 -16.53 23.63 57.46
CA CYS A 219 -16.61 22.74 56.32
C CYS A 219 -15.77 23.27 55.12
N PRO A 220 -14.81 22.53 54.62
CA PRO A 220 -13.96 22.96 53.50
C PRO A 220 -14.69 23.12 52.18
N PHE A 221 -15.94 22.54 52.09
CA PHE A 221 -16.78 22.58 50.92
C PHE A 221 -17.89 23.65 50.98
N ARG A 222 -17.97 24.39 52.10
CA ARG A 222 -18.98 25.44 52.30
C ARG A 222 -18.88 26.51 51.24
N ARG A 223 -20.00 26.82 50.57
CA ARG A 223 -20.11 27.74 49.38
C ARG A 223 -19.41 27.30 48.11
N LYS A 224 -18.69 26.16 48.14
CA LYS A 224 -18.08 25.59 46.92
C LYS A 224 -18.99 24.58 46.21
N ILE A 225 -19.89 23.97 46.95
CA ILE A 225 -20.86 23.00 46.41
C ILE A 225 -22.28 23.38 46.89
N LYS A 226 -23.30 23.09 46.09
CA LYS A 226 -24.72 23.36 46.45
C LYS A 226 -25.36 22.24 47.25
N THR A 227 -24.94 21.01 47.11
CA THR A 227 -25.46 19.86 47.84
C THR A 227 -24.36 18.90 48.24
N PRO A 228 -24.36 18.31 49.42
CA PRO A 228 -23.40 17.26 49.83
C PRO A 228 -23.44 16.01 48.92
N LEU A 229 -24.48 15.81 48.12
CA LEU A 229 -24.63 14.67 47.24
C LEU A 229 -23.42 14.50 46.27
N ILE A 230 -22.89 15.62 45.82
CA ILE A 230 -21.73 15.67 44.93
C ILE A 230 -20.49 14.99 45.55
N LEU A 231 -20.31 15.06 46.87
CA LEU A 231 -19.22 14.42 47.61
C LEU A 231 -19.29 12.89 47.61
N GLY A 232 -20.44 12.34 47.31
CA GLY A 232 -20.69 10.90 47.24
C GLY A 232 -20.70 10.34 45.83
N ARG A 233 -20.35 11.13 44.82
CA ARG A 233 -20.34 10.64 43.45
C ARG A 233 -19.41 9.42 43.35
N LEU A 234 -19.97 8.29 42.98
CA LEU A 234 -19.23 7.10 42.65
C LEU A 234 -18.63 7.32 41.24
N ALA A 235 -17.33 7.03 41.13
CA ALA A 235 -16.77 6.89 39.79
C ALA A 235 -17.61 5.85 39.04
N PRO A 236 -17.96 6.09 37.79
CA PRO A 236 -18.69 5.06 37.03
C PRO A 236 -17.87 3.77 37.16
N GLU A 237 -18.52 2.72 37.70
CA GLU A 237 -17.93 1.39 37.67
C GLU A 237 -17.63 1.12 36.20
N ASN A 238 -16.34 1.05 35.85
CA ASN A 238 -15.88 0.56 34.55
C ASN A 238 -16.18 -0.94 34.49
N LYS A 239 -17.44 -1.33 34.57
CA LYS A 239 -17.86 -2.65 34.12
C LYS A 239 -17.73 -2.61 32.61
N ARG A 240 -16.61 -3.12 32.14
CA ARG A 240 -16.39 -3.38 30.72
C ARG A 240 -17.46 -4.40 30.34
N GLU A 241 -18.36 -3.99 29.48
CA GLU A 241 -19.43 -4.86 29.00
C GLU A 241 -18.76 -5.86 28.03
N VAL A 242 -18.74 -7.14 28.43
CA VAL A 242 -18.13 -8.21 27.60
C VAL A 242 -19.27 -8.87 26.86
N ILE A 243 -19.24 -8.78 25.54
CA ILE A 243 -20.24 -9.42 24.68
C ILE A 243 -19.60 -10.60 23.96
N LYS A 244 -20.28 -11.75 23.97
CA LYS A 244 -19.95 -12.87 23.06
C LYS A 244 -20.58 -12.56 21.71
N ALA A 245 -19.76 -12.41 20.69
CA ALA A 245 -20.20 -12.04 19.36
C ALA A 245 -19.49 -12.89 18.30
N THR A 246 -20.07 -12.96 17.13
CA THR A 246 -19.43 -13.53 15.95
C THR A 246 -18.80 -12.40 15.14
N MET A 247 -17.49 -12.44 14.91
CA MET A 247 -16.82 -11.51 14.02
C MET A 247 -16.95 -12.04 12.59
N GLU A 248 -17.56 -11.27 11.71
CA GLU A 248 -17.69 -11.61 10.30
C GLU A 248 -16.36 -11.27 9.60
N GLU A 249 -15.49 -12.26 9.45
CA GLU A 249 -14.23 -12.17 8.72
C GLU A 249 -14.37 -12.85 7.34
N GLY A 250 -14.84 -12.11 6.35
CA GLY A 250 -14.85 -12.50 4.93
C GLY A 250 -15.61 -13.79 4.58
N LEU A 251 -15.17 -14.97 4.98
CA LEU A 251 -15.79 -16.27 4.68
C LEU A 251 -15.77 -17.25 5.85
N GLY A 252 -15.63 -16.78 7.07
CA GLY A 252 -15.65 -17.63 8.26
C GLY A 252 -16.09 -16.83 9.48
N ASP A 253 -17.12 -17.34 10.17
CA ASP A 253 -17.61 -16.78 11.43
C ASP A 253 -16.68 -17.23 12.56
N THR A 254 -16.01 -16.31 13.22
CA THR A 254 -15.20 -16.61 14.40
C THR A 254 -15.93 -16.12 15.64
N GLU A 255 -16.21 -17.02 16.61
CA GLU A 255 -16.74 -16.61 17.91
C GLU A 255 -15.65 -15.84 18.67
N VAL A 256 -15.93 -14.58 18.99
CA VAL A 256 -15.05 -13.70 19.76
C VAL A 256 -15.74 -13.21 21.01
N THR A 257 -14.95 -13.03 22.06
CA THR A 257 -15.39 -12.33 23.26
C THR A 257 -14.89 -10.89 23.16
N GLU A 258 -15.80 -9.97 22.87
CA GLU A 258 -15.48 -8.55 22.68
C GLU A 258 -15.70 -7.75 23.94
N GLU A 259 -14.73 -6.98 24.33
CA GLU A 259 -14.81 -6.01 25.42
C GLU A 259 -15.14 -4.63 24.84
N ILE A 260 -16.36 -4.14 25.09
CA ILE A 260 -16.79 -2.83 24.62
C ILE A 260 -16.02 -1.75 25.39
N PRO A 261 -15.30 -0.86 24.69
CA PRO A 261 -14.62 0.23 25.37
C PRO A 261 -15.63 1.20 25.99
N PRO A 262 -15.28 1.86 27.12
CA PRO A 262 -16.18 2.81 27.77
C PRO A 262 -16.54 3.94 26.80
N PHE A 263 -17.80 4.36 26.82
CA PHE A 263 -18.28 5.47 25.98
C PHE A 263 -17.68 6.80 26.46
N PRO A 264 -17.51 7.78 25.57
CA PRO A 264 -17.19 9.15 25.95
C PRO A 264 -18.24 9.72 26.90
N GLU A 265 -17.87 10.74 27.70
CA GLU A 265 -18.79 11.40 28.60
C GLU A 265 -20.01 11.97 27.86
N GLY A 266 -21.18 11.79 28.41
CA GLY A 266 -22.43 12.22 27.79
C GLY A 266 -23.01 11.26 26.76
N TYR A 267 -22.44 10.06 26.58
CA TYR A 267 -23.01 9.03 25.70
C TYR A 267 -23.26 7.73 26.44
N THR A 268 -24.33 7.04 26.06
CA THR A 268 -24.70 5.74 26.63
C THR A 268 -25.28 4.82 25.55
N TRP A 269 -25.12 3.51 25.77
CA TRP A 269 -25.82 2.47 25.02
C TRP A 269 -27.01 1.96 25.85
N SER A 270 -28.22 2.00 25.26
CA SER A 270 -29.44 1.55 25.93
C SER A 270 -29.78 0.07 25.76
N GLY A 271 -28.87 -0.72 25.14
CA GLY A 271 -29.14 -2.08 24.65
C GLY A 271 -29.81 -2.13 23.26
N LYS A 272 -30.35 -0.99 22.79
CA LYS A 272 -31.02 -0.88 21.48
C LYS A 272 -30.60 0.33 20.66
N SER A 273 -29.99 1.34 21.28
CA SER A 273 -29.65 2.59 20.62
C SER A 273 -28.51 3.32 21.33
N LEU A 274 -27.68 4.01 20.58
CA LEU A 274 -26.71 4.98 21.08
C LEU A 274 -27.43 6.31 21.34
N ILE A 275 -27.25 6.82 22.54
CA ILE A 275 -27.91 8.02 23.06
C ILE A 275 -26.85 9.05 23.43
N ARG A 276 -27.03 10.29 22.98
CA ARG A 276 -26.34 11.47 23.49
C ARG A 276 -27.20 12.20 24.49
N TRP A 277 -26.67 12.52 25.66
CA TRP A 277 -27.32 13.35 26.66
C TRP A 277 -26.98 14.83 26.41
N VAL A 278 -27.94 15.63 25.99
CA VAL A 278 -27.75 17.02 25.62
C VAL A 278 -28.40 17.92 26.69
N LYS A 279 -27.62 18.81 27.29
CA LYS A 279 -28.08 19.82 28.25
C LYS A 279 -28.72 20.98 27.48
N SER A 280 -29.94 21.35 27.84
CA SER A 280 -30.59 22.55 27.31
C SER A 280 -29.98 23.80 27.95
N GLU A 281 -29.45 24.69 27.12
CA GLU A 281 -28.82 25.96 27.55
C GLU A 281 -29.83 26.88 28.27
N THR A 282 -31.12 26.80 27.89
CA THR A 282 -32.17 27.69 28.43
C THR A 282 -32.90 27.14 29.65
N LYS A 283 -33.01 25.81 29.76
CA LYS A 283 -33.82 25.15 30.82
C LYS A 283 -33.00 24.32 31.82
N GLY A 284 -31.69 24.17 31.60
CA GLY A 284 -30.84 23.32 32.45
C GLY A 284 -31.20 21.84 32.48
N THR A 285 -32.22 21.42 31.73
CA THR A 285 -32.66 20.02 31.66
C THR A 285 -31.81 19.23 30.70
N VAL A 286 -31.44 18.01 31.07
CA VAL A 286 -30.70 17.06 30.23
C VAL A 286 -31.70 16.19 29.49
N THR A 287 -31.63 16.16 28.16
CA THR A 287 -32.53 15.38 27.33
C THR A 287 -31.78 14.34 26.53
N PRO A 288 -32.26 13.07 26.44
CA PRO A 288 -31.66 12.04 25.61
C PRO A 288 -31.96 12.30 24.14
N ARG A 289 -30.94 12.15 23.29
CA ARG A 289 -31.02 12.23 21.83
C ARG A 289 -30.50 10.93 21.23
N VAL A 290 -31.39 10.10 20.72
CA VAL A 290 -31.04 8.88 20.00
C VAL A 290 -30.48 9.28 18.65
N PHE A 291 -29.31 8.77 18.24
CA PHE A 291 -28.69 9.08 16.96
C PHE A 291 -28.28 7.86 16.13
N CYS A 292 -28.09 6.68 16.75
CA CYS A 292 -27.79 5.44 16.04
C CYS A 292 -28.48 4.25 16.70
N ARG A 293 -28.98 3.30 15.90
CA ARG A 293 -29.61 2.06 16.40
C ARG A 293 -28.63 0.89 16.51
N GLN A 294 -27.42 1.06 16.09
CA GLN A 294 -26.38 0.05 16.14
C GLN A 294 -25.36 0.45 17.20
N LEU A 295 -24.89 -0.52 17.94
CA LEU A 295 -23.72 -0.32 18.79
C LEU A 295 -22.50 -0.20 17.90
N PHE A 296 -21.77 0.91 18.00
CA PHE A 296 -20.50 1.06 17.34
C PHE A 296 -19.54 1.93 18.15
N TYR A 297 -18.25 1.70 17.94
CA TYR A 297 -17.20 2.42 18.63
C TYR A 297 -15.90 2.36 17.82
N LEU A 298 -14.98 3.26 18.12
CA LEU A 298 -13.64 3.19 17.59
C LEU A 298 -12.81 2.21 18.45
N ALA A 299 -12.36 1.13 17.85
CA ALA A 299 -11.56 0.09 18.49
C ALA A 299 -10.08 0.44 18.59
N GLY A 300 -9.58 1.28 17.69
CA GLY A 300 -8.19 1.71 17.64
C GLY A 300 -7.93 2.76 16.59
N ARG A 301 -6.68 3.23 16.52
CA ARG A 301 -6.19 4.09 15.44
C ARG A 301 -4.94 3.49 14.81
N ILE A 302 -4.79 3.74 13.53
CA ILE A 302 -3.62 3.38 12.75
C ILE A 302 -2.99 4.63 12.17
N ARG A 303 -1.73 4.53 11.76
CA ARG A 303 -1.04 5.58 11.01
C ARG A 303 -0.69 5.03 9.63
N THR A 304 -1.22 5.65 8.58
CA THR A 304 -0.91 5.28 7.21
C THR A 304 0.53 5.65 6.83
N ALA A 305 1.03 5.09 5.74
CA ALA A 305 2.37 5.40 5.22
C ALA A 305 2.56 6.90 4.91
N ASP A 306 1.48 7.61 4.55
CA ASP A 306 1.48 9.07 4.31
C ASP A 306 1.45 9.88 5.62
N GLY A 307 1.45 9.22 6.78
CA GLY A 307 1.44 9.84 8.10
C GLY A 307 0.06 10.32 8.57
N GLN A 308 -1.01 10.04 7.83
CA GLN A 308 -2.39 10.31 8.23
C GLN A 308 -2.85 9.30 9.28
N TYR A 309 -3.91 9.65 10.01
CA TYR A 309 -4.55 8.72 10.94
C TYR A 309 -5.86 8.19 10.36
N GLU A 310 -6.07 6.90 10.50
CA GLU A 310 -7.33 6.21 10.25
C GLU A 310 -7.77 5.49 11.53
N TYR A 311 -9.06 5.27 11.66
CA TYR A 311 -9.66 4.70 12.86
C TYR A 311 -10.40 3.42 12.53
N VAL A 312 -10.17 2.39 13.33
CA VAL A 312 -10.86 1.11 13.21
C VAL A 312 -12.23 1.26 13.86
N VAL A 313 -13.29 1.22 13.06
CA VAL A 313 -14.67 1.23 13.52
C VAL A 313 -15.15 -0.21 13.65
N ARG A 314 -15.64 -0.59 14.83
CA ARG A 314 -16.38 -1.82 15.04
C ARG A 314 -17.84 -1.50 15.30
N PHE A 315 -18.72 -2.26 14.67
CA PHE A 315 -20.15 -2.09 14.88
C PHE A 315 -20.88 -3.43 14.87
N HIS A 316 -22.00 -3.47 15.59
CA HIS A 316 -22.80 -4.66 15.79
C HIS A 316 -24.02 -4.62 14.87
N LEU A 317 -24.23 -5.68 14.12
CA LEU A 317 -25.47 -5.87 13.37
C LEU A 317 -26.59 -6.31 14.32
N PRO A 318 -27.82 -5.79 14.13
CA PRO A 318 -28.96 -6.22 14.91
C PRO A 318 -29.33 -7.68 14.54
N GLY A 319 -29.51 -8.56 15.55
CA GLY A 319 -29.89 -9.95 15.36
C GLY A 319 -29.87 -10.71 16.68
N ASP A 320 -30.36 -11.95 16.68
CA ASP A 320 -30.41 -12.82 17.85
C ASP A 320 -28.99 -13.20 18.34
N LYS A 321 -28.01 -13.26 17.43
CA LYS A 321 -26.59 -13.34 17.73
C LYS A 321 -25.92 -12.06 17.25
N PRO A 322 -25.19 -11.33 18.10
CA PRO A 322 -24.50 -10.14 17.68
C PRO A 322 -23.37 -10.50 16.71
N VAL A 323 -23.45 -9.98 15.50
CA VAL A 323 -22.40 -10.06 14.50
C VAL A 323 -21.65 -8.74 14.52
N ILE A 324 -20.31 -8.80 14.66
CA ILE A 324 -19.42 -7.64 14.64
C ILE A 324 -18.84 -7.49 13.23
N ARG A 325 -18.94 -6.29 12.68
CA ARG A 325 -18.25 -5.88 11.49
C ARG A 325 -17.22 -4.80 11.79
N GLU A 326 -16.19 -4.76 10.97
CA GLU A 326 -15.09 -3.82 11.11
C GLU A 326 -14.81 -3.12 9.78
N PHE A 327 -14.50 -1.81 9.83
CA PHE A 327 -14.00 -1.06 8.68
C PHE A 327 -13.11 0.09 9.11
N MET A 328 -12.31 0.60 8.14
CA MET A 328 -11.42 1.74 8.37
C MET A 328 -12.15 3.05 8.06
N LEU A 329 -12.01 4.02 8.96
CA LEU A 329 -12.58 5.37 8.82
C LEU A 329 -11.46 6.41 8.80
N PRO A 330 -11.24 7.09 7.66
CA PRO A 330 -10.21 8.11 7.54
C PRO A 330 -10.44 9.30 8.48
N GLY A 331 -9.39 9.77 9.13
CA GLY A 331 -9.46 10.86 10.10
C GLY A 331 -9.89 12.19 9.48
N ASP A 332 -9.53 12.45 8.23
CA ASP A 332 -9.98 13.63 7.48
C ASP A 332 -11.50 13.63 7.26
N VAL A 333 -12.10 12.44 7.06
CA VAL A 333 -13.56 12.28 6.91
C VAL A 333 -14.27 12.57 8.23
N ILE A 334 -13.71 12.14 9.37
CA ILE A 334 -14.25 12.48 10.70
C ILE A 334 -14.15 14.01 10.94
N GLY A 335 -13.00 14.59 10.59
CA GLY A 335 -12.78 16.03 10.74
C GLY A 335 -13.71 16.90 9.90
N GLN A 336 -13.96 16.49 8.65
CA GLN A 336 -14.89 17.21 7.75
C GLN A 336 -16.35 17.01 8.16
N GLY A 337 -16.72 15.82 8.66
CA GLY A 337 -18.10 15.51 9.03
C GLY A 337 -19.08 15.61 7.87
N GLY A 338 -20.34 15.91 8.19
CA GLY A 338 -21.37 16.24 7.19
C GLY A 338 -21.68 15.13 6.18
N PRO A 339 -22.10 15.46 4.95
CA PRO A 339 -22.57 14.47 3.97
C PRO A 339 -21.52 13.42 3.56
N LYS A 340 -20.23 13.78 3.56
CA LYS A 340 -19.14 12.85 3.23
C LYS A 340 -19.04 11.73 4.25
N LEU A 341 -19.05 12.08 5.54
CA LEU A 341 -19.04 11.10 6.63
C LEU A 341 -20.28 10.21 6.58
N LEU A 342 -21.45 10.80 6.42
CA LEU A 342 -22.72 10.07 6.37
C LEU A 342 -22.78 9.10 5.19
N GLY A 343 -22.32 9.51 4.02
CA GLY A 343 -22.24 8.67 2.83
C GLY A 343 -21.33 7.46 3.05
N LEU A 344 -20.17 7.67 3.68
CA LEU A 344 -19.25 6.59 4.00
C LEU A 344 -19.85 5.62 5.03
N LEU A 345 -20.40 6.12 6.12
CA LEU A 345 -21.04 5.28 7.15
C LEU A 345 -22.20 4.47 6.56
N GLY A 346 -23.05 5.10 5.76
CA GLY A 346 -24.17 4.43 5.09
C GLY A 346 -23.73 3.33 4.10
N SER A 347 -22.62 3.55 3.36
CA SER A 347 -22.06 2.55 2.46
C SER A 347 -21.52 1.31 3.19
N LYS A 348 -21.26 1.42 4.50
CA LYS A 348 -20.83 0.35 5.38
C LYS A 348 -21.97 -0.20 6.25
N GLU A 349 -23.22 0.07 5.90
CA GLU A 349 -24.42 -0.37 6.61
C GLU A 349 -24.59 0.18 8.05
N LEU A 350 -23.86 1.21 8.42
CA LEU A 350 -24.01 1.90 9.68
C LEU A 350 -25.03 3.02 9.53
N MET A 351 -26.25 2.77 10.01
CA MET A 351 -27.40 3.63 9.77
C MET A 351 -27.72 4.54 10.93
N LEU A 352 -27.93 5.82 10.62
CA LEU A 352 -28.37 6.82 11.56
C LEU A 352 -29.85 6.66 11.90
N TYR A 353 -30.21 7.16 13.08
CA TYR A 353 -31.60 7.37 13.41
C TYR A 353 -32.18 8.51 12.56
N ASN A 354 -33.42 8.36 12.09
CA ASN A 354 -34.05 9.35 11.21
C ASN A 354 -34.55 10.56 12.03
N ASN A 355 -33.64 11.47 12.35
CA ASN A 355 -33.96 12.80 12.92
C ASN A 355 -32.91 13.81 12.47
N GLU A 356 -33.27 15.11 12.51
CA GLU A 356 -32.43 16.23 12.03
C GLU A 356 -31.11 16.35 12.77
N ASP A 357 -31.03 15.95 14.02
CA ASP A 357 -29.83 16.06 14.86
C ASP A 357 -28.92 14.83 14.79
N ALA A 358 -29.35 13.72 14.18
CA ALA A 358 -28.60 12.47 14.21
C ALA A 358 -27.20 12.60 13.57
N ALA A 359 -27.11 13.28 12.45
CA ALA A 359 -25.85 13.56 11.76
C ALA A 359 -24.88 14.39 12.61
N LYS A 360 -25.39 15.41 13.28
CA LYS A 360 -24.63 16.28 14.18
C LYS A 360 -24.13 15.53 15.41
N ASN A 361 -25.00 14.71 16.01
CA ASN A 361 -24.67 13.89 17.16
C ASN A 361 -23.69 12.78 16.81
N MET A 362 -23.77 12.18 15.61
CA MET A 362 -22.82 11.23 15.09
C MET A 362 -21.43 11.82 14.94
N SER A 363 -21.33 12.98 14.30
CA SER A 363 -20.04 13.68 14.10
C SER A 363 -19.41 14.06 15.45
N ALA A 364 -20.21 14.50 16.42
CA ALA A 364 -19.74 14.83 17.76
C ALA A 364 -19.23 13.55 18.49
N TYR A 365 -20.00 12.47 18.45
CA TYR A 365 -19.61 11.19 19.06
C TYR A 365 -18.29 10.65 18.52
N LEU A 366 -18.09 10.69 17.20
CA LEU A 366 -16.83 10.23 16.60
C LEU A 366 -15.64 11.09 17.01
N ARG A 367 -15.79 12.41 17.11
CA ARG A 367 -14.71 13.29 17.60
C ARG A 367 -14.34 12.97 19.05
N ASP A 368 -15.34 12.81 19.93
CA ASP A 368 -15.12 12.48 21.32
C ASP A 368 -14.48 11.08 21.48
N GLN A 369 -14.82 10.13 20.58
CA GLN A 369 -14.15 8.83 20.49
C GLN A 369 -12.67 8.96 20.04
N VAL A 370 -12.37 9.82 19.06
CA VAL A 370 -11.01 10.11 18.60
C VAL A 370 -10.16 10.63 19.77
N ASP A 371 -10.67 11.60 20.52
CA ASP A 371 -9.97 12.18 21.68
C ASP A 371 -9.70 11.10 22.75
N ARG A 372 -10.67 10.25 23.02
CA ARG A 372 -10.53 9.13 23.94
C ARG A 372 -9.43 8.16 23.49
N ILE A 373 -9.43 7.75 22.22
CA ILE A 373 -8.41 6.84 21.70
C ILE A 373 -7.03 7.48 21.71
N ALA A 374 -6.95 8.77 21.37
CA ALA A 374 -5.67 9.49 21.41
C ALA A 374 -5.07 9.54 22.82
N ALA A 375 -5.93 9.61 23.85
CA ALA A 375 -5.49 9.67 25.24
C ALA A 375 -5.08 8.31 25.82
N VAL A 376 -5.68 7.19 25.38
CA VAL A 376 -5.59 5.90 26.07
C VAL A 376 -4.82 4.84 25.27
N LYS A 377 -4.91 4.83 23.95
CA LYS A 377 -4.33 3.77 23.09
C LYS A 377 -3.22 4.30 22.20
N GLY A 378 -2.14 3.54 22.12
CA GLY A 378 -1.11 3.71 21.11
C GLY A 378 -1.67 3.51 19.67
N VAL A 379 -0.79 3.65 18.68
CA VAL A 379 -1.10 3.32 17.28
C VAL A 379 -1.08 1.80 17.13
N LEU A 380 -2.12 1.23 16.57
CA LEU A 380 -2.16 -0.19 16.25
C LEU A 380 -1.20 -0.49 15.08
N PRO A 381 -0.50 -1.62 15.11
CA PRO A 381 0.32 -2.04 13.97
C PRO A 381 -0.57 -2.32 12.76
N THR A 382 -0.15 -1.83 11.60
CA THR A 382 -0.79 -2.12 10.32
C THR A 382 0.23 -2.66 9.34
N TYR A 383 -0.25 -3.41 8.38
CA TYR A 383 0.55 -4.11 7.42
C TYR A 383 0.16 -3.68 6.00
N SER A 384 1.10 -3.13 5.26
CA SER A 384 0.92 -2.70 3.87
C SER A 384 1.35 -3.74 2.84
N SER A 385 1.99 -4.83 3.29
CA SER A 385 2.42 -5.96 2.47
C SER A 385 2.23 -7.28 3.21
N PHE A 386 2.02 -8.34 2.45
CA PHE A 386 2.01 -9.71 2.95
C PHE A 386 3.44 -10.24 3.15
N GLY A 387 3.60 -11.52 3.46
CA GLY A 387 4.90 -12.13 3.65
C GLY A 387 5.52 -11.83 5.02
N TRP A 388 6.86 -11.86 5.08
CA TRP A 388 7.62 -11.68 6.31
C TRP A 388 7.53 -10.26 6.85
N GLN A 389 7.27 -10.16 8.16
CA GLN A 389 7.23 -8.91 8.89
C GLN A 389 8.50 -8.72 9.72
N ALA A 390 8.77 -7.49 10.13
CA ALA A 390 10.01 -7.14 10.86
C ALA A 390 10.17 -7.87 12.21
N ASP A 391 9.06 -8.31 12.81
CA ASP A 391 9.05 -9.09 14.05
C ASP A 391 9.26 -10.59 13.84
N GLY A 392 9.43 -11.01 12.59
CA GLY A 392 9.60 -12.40 12.21
C GLY A 392 8.29 -13.18 12.08
N SER A 393 7.15 -12.54 12.16
CA SER A 393 5.86 -13.11 11.82
C SER A 393 5.67 -13.14 10.29
N PHE A 394 4.69 -13.91 9.81
CA PHE A 394 4.34 -14.01 8.39
C PHE A 394 2.86 -13.70 8.19
N LEU A 395 2.54 -12.85 7.20
CA LEU A 395 1.18 -12.41 6.92
C LEU A 395 0.64 -12.98 5.62
N ILE A 396 -0.54 -13.63 5.67
CA ILE A 396 -1.33 -14.03 4.49
C ILE A 396 -2.77 -13.52 4.64
N GLY A 397 -3.21 -12.64 3.76
CA GLY A 397 -4.49 -11.96 3.91
C GLY A 397 -4.56 -11.26 5.26
N LYS A 398 -5.56 -11.59 6.09
CA LYS A 398 -5.66 -11.04 7.46
C LYS A 398 -5.01 -11.93 8.54
N ARG A 399 -4.40 -13.05 8.18
CA ARG A 399 -3.84 -14.00 9.15
C ARG A 399 -2.35 -13.73 9.36
N LEU A 400 -1.99 -13.35 10.58
CA LEU A 400 -0.62 -13.13 11.03
C LEU A 400 -0.15 -14.33 11.84
N TYR A 401 0.78 -15.10 11.27
CA TYR A 401 1.42 -16.27 11.89
C TYR A 401 2.65 -15.82 12.66
N LYS A 402 2.65 -16.02 13.97
CA LYS A 402 3.73 -15.54 14.85
C LYS A 402 4.72 -16.65 15.22
N PRO A 403 5.98 -16.27 15.54
CA PRO A 403 6.99 -17.24 15.98
C PRO A 403 6.65 -17.99 17.27
N ASP A 404 5.71 -17.52 18.05
CA ASP A 404 5.22 -18.19 19.27
C ASP A 404 4.18 -19.29 18.98
N GLY A 405 3.91 -19.59 17.70
CA GLY A 405 2.94 -20.57 17.23
C GLY A 405 1.50 -20.07 17.18
N THR A 406 1.24 -18.84 17.64
CA THR A 406 -0.10 -18.26 17.61
C THR A 406 -0.43 -17.64 16.27
N THR A 407 -1.72 -17.56 15.94
CA THR A 407 -2.23 -16.83 14.77
C THR A 407 -3.18 -15.75 15.25
N SER A 408 -3.02 -14.52 14.75
CA SER A 408 -3.91 -13.39 15.07
C SER A 408 -4.41 -12.71 13.81
N SER A 409 -5.52 -11.98 13.92
CA SER A 409 -5.99 -11.11 12.83
C SER A 409 -5.11 -9.86 12.73
N ALA A 410 -4.81 -9.45 11.50
CA ALA A 410 -3.99 -8.28 11.19
C ALA A 410 -4.84 -7.17 10.58
N LEU A 411 -4.53 -5.93 10.91
CA LEU A 411 -5.08 -4.74 10.26
C LEU A 411 -4.24 -4.42 9.02
N LEU A 412 -4.88 -4.42 7.87
CA LEU A 412 -4.25 -4.10 6.61
C LEU A 412 -4.32 -2.59 6.31
N SER A 413 -3.45 -2.11 5.45
CA SER A 413 -3.45 -0.73 4.96
C SER A 413 -2.95 -0.65 3.52
N GLY A 414 -3.35 0.40 2.79
CA GLY A 414 -2.92 0.61 1.41
C GLY A 414 -3.34 -0.52 0.47
N TYR A 415 -2.47 -0.91 -0.46
CA TYR A 415 -2.80 -1.94 -1.46
C TYR A 415 -3.04 -3.35 -0.87
N ALA A 416 -2.55 -3.65 0.34
CA ALA A 416 -2.84 -4.92 0.99
C ALA A 416 -4.33 -5.07 1.32
N GLU A 417 -5.02 -3.95 1.62
CA GLU A 417 -6.46 -3.94 1.81
C GLU A 417 -7.22 -4.24 0.51
N ASP A 418 -6.74 -3.73 -0.63
CA ASP A 418 -7.35 -3.99 -1.93
C ASP A 418 -7.13 -5.44 -2.41
N VAL A 419 -5.96 -6.01 -2.13
CA VAL A 419 -5.53 -7.34 -2.61
C VAL A 419 -5.95 -8.47 -1.65
N GLN A 420 -6.38 -8.16 -0.42
CA GLN A 420 -6.73 -9.19 0.57
C GLN A 420 -7.74 -10.25 0.07
N GLY A 421 -8.65 -9.86 -0.82
CA GLY A 421 -9.63 -10.77 -1.45
C GLY A 421 -8.99 -11.91 -2.25
N ALA A 422 -7.75 -11.73 -2.72
CA ALA A 422 -6.97 -12.78 -3.40
C ALA A 422 -6.44 -13.84 -2.42
N LEU A 423 -6.38 -13.54 -1.15
CA LEU A 423 -5.83 -14.38 -0.07
C LEU A 423 -6.88 -14.63 1.02
N PRO A 424 -8.04 -15.22 0.65
CA PRO A 424 -9.12 -15.49 1.59
C PRO A 424 -8.68 -16.47 2.70
N PRO A 425 -9.48 -16.62 3.78
CA PRO A 425 -9.29 -17.70 4.74
C PRO A 425 -9.20 -19.07 4.04
N PRO A 426 -8.40 -20.00 4.58
CA PRO A 426 -8.28 -21.34 4.00
C PRO A 426 -9.64 -22.03 3.87
N LYS A 427 -9.85 -22.69 2.74
CA LYS A 427 -11.05 -23.48 2.47
C LYS A 427 -10.70 -24.96 2.40
N GLY A 428 -11.67 -25.81 2.68
CA GLY A 428 -11.51 -27.24 2.55
C GLY A 428 -10.42 -27.85 3.42
N THR A 429 -9.66 -28.80 2.88
CA THR A 429 -8.66 -29.57 3.61
C THR A 429 -7.36 -29.72 2.83
N ILE A 430 -6.26 -29.96 3.55
CA ILE A 430 -4.94 -30.26 2.94
C ILE A 430 -5.05 -31.53 2.11
N GLU A 431 -5.74 -32.57 2.61
CA GLU A 431 -5.91 -33.86 1.95
C GLU A 431 -6.69 -33.73 0.62
N GLY A 432 -7.71 -32.84 0.58
CA GLY A 432 -8.46 -32.52 -0.63
C GLY A 432 -7.56 -31.95 -1.73
N TYR A 433 -6.78 -30.92 -1.36
CA TYR A 433 -5.80 -30.31 -2.28
C TYR A 433 -4.73 -31.33 -2.70
N THR A 434 -4.12 -32.06 -1.75
CA THR A 434 -3.07 -33.05 -1.99
C THR A 434 -3.52 -34.14 -2.96
N ARG A 435 -4.71 -34.71 -2.77
CA ARG A 435 -5.28 -35.72 -3.66
C ARG A 435 -5.44 -35.18 -5.08
N ALA A 436 -5.97 -33.97 -5.22
CA ALA A 436 -6.19 -33.36 -6.52
C ALA A 436 -4.85 -33.02 -7.22
N LEU A 437 -3.86 -32.51 -6.50
CA LEU A 437 -2.54 -32.20 -7.05
C LEU A 437 -1.83 -33.45 -7.56
N ASN A 438 -1.72 -34.48 -6.70
CA ASN A 438 -1.00 -35.72 -7.06
C ASN A 438 -1.73 -36.53 -8.14
N ALA A 439 -3.06 -36.47 -8.22
CA ALA A 439 -3.82 -37.11 -9.29
C ALA A 439 -3.46 -36.57 -10.69
N VAL A 440 -3.03 -35.33 -10.82
CA VAL A 440 -2.60 -34.73 -12.08
C VAL A 440 -1.10 -34.86 -12.29
N TYR A 441 -0.29 -34.52 -11.27
CA TYR A 441 1.13 -34.25 -11.46
C TYR A 441 2.05 -35.35 -10.96
N ASP A 442 1.62 -36.30 -10.11
CA ASP A 442 2.44 -37.44 -9.69
C ASP A 442 2.49 -38.52 -10.77
N ARG A 443 3.16 -38.21 -11.85
CA ARG A 443 3.32 -39.06 -13.03
C ARG A 443 4.70 -38.85 -13.65
N GLU A 444 5.23 -39.89 -14.28
CA GLU A 444 6.48 -39.82 -15.03
C GLU A 444 6.36 -38.86 -16.23
N GLY A 445 7.41 -38.08 -16.47
CA GLY A 445 7.43 -37.05 -17.53
C GLY A 445 6.81 -35.73 -17.12
N MET A 446 6.25 -35.59 -15.90
CA MET A 446 5.66 -34.35 -15.40
C MET A 446 6.64 -33.46 -14.63
N GLU A 447 7.93 -33.80 -14.61
CA GLU A 447 8.96 -33.04 -13.91
C GLU A 447 8.98 -31.54 -14.24
N PRO A 448 8.76 -31.12 -15.52
CA PRO A 448 8.66 -29.69 -15.84
C PRO A 448 7.54 -28.95 -15.08
N MET A 449 6.38 -29.58 -14.95
CA MET A 449 5.21 -29.04 -14.26
C MET A 449 5.37 -29.14 -12.76
N GLN A 450 5.89 -30.26 -12.25
CA GLN A 450 6.18 -30.45 -10.84
C GLN A 450 7.18 -29.39 -10.35
N TYR A 451 8.23 -29.13 -11.14
CA TYR A 451 9.28 -28.18 -10.77
C TYR A 451 8.77 -26.75 -10.68
N VAL A 452 7.96 -26.28 -11.64
CA VAL A 452 7.40 -24.91 -11.56
C VAL A 452 6.43 -24.77 -10.37
N ILE A 453 5.61 -25.78 -10.09
CA ILE A 453 4.73 -25.78 -8.92
C ILE A 453 5.55 -25.59 -7.65
N LEU A 454 6.62 -26.37 -7.48
CA LEU A 454 7.46 -26.34 -6.30
C LEU A 454 8.33 -25.07 -6.23
N SER A 455 8.75 -24.55 -7.37
CA SER A 455 9.43 -23.26 -7.44
C SER A 455 8.55 -22.13 -6.91
N MET A 456 7.28 -22.09 -7.31
CA MET A 456 6.33 -21.09 -6.79
C MET A 456 6.06 -21.30 -5.30
N MET A 457 5.98 -22.56 -4.83
CA MET A 457 5.84 -22.89 -3.41
C MET A 457 7.08 -22.49 -2.59
N ALA A 458 8.24 -22.34 -3.21
CA ALA A 458 9.45 -21.85 -2.55
C ALA A 458 9.43 -20.34 -2.23
N SER A 459 8.46 -19.60 -2.74
CA SER A 459 8.38 -18.14 -2.57
C SER A 459 8.55 -17.67 -1.11
N PRO A 460 7.88 -18.23 -0.10
CA PRO A 460 8.05 -17.83 1.29
C PRO A 460 9.45 -18.06 1.86
N LEU A 461 10.26 -18.91 1.23
CA LEU A 461 11.62 -19.20 1.67
C LEU A 461 12.65 -18.17 1.19
N VAL A 462 12.32 -17.38 0.15
CA VAL A 462 13.25 -16.41 -0.44
C VAL A 462 13.71 -15.39 0.60
N GLY A 463 12.79 -14.85 1.40
CA GLY A 463 13.10 -13.88 2.46
C GLY A 463 13.91 -14.46 3.63
N LEU A 464 14.05 -15.79 3.71
CA LEU A 464 14.87 -16.48 4.74
C LEU A 464 16.26 -16.89 4.23
N TYR A 465 16.49 -16.87 2.93
CA TYR A 465 17.72 -17.38 2.31
C TYR A 465 18.86 -16.37 2.43
N ASP A 466 19.08 -15.57 1.42
CA ASP A 466 20.11 -14.53 1.37
C ASP A 466 19.47 -13.19 1.03
N LYS A 467 19.81 -12.14 1.78
CA LYS A 467 19.29 -10.79 1.55
C LYS A 467 19.61 -10.22 0.17
N ALA A 468 20.64 -10.74 -0.49
CA ALA A 468 21.00 -10.33 -1.85
C ALA A 468 20.21 -11.06 -2.93
N TYR A 469 19.50 -12.15 -2.57
CA TYR A 469 18.68 -12.92 -3.49
C TYR A 469 17.21 -12.57 -3.31
N CYS A 470 16.60 -11.99 -4.34
CA CYS A 470 15.19 -11.57 -4.30
C CYS A 470 14.24 -12.51 -5.05
N GLY A 471 14.76 -13.63 -5.55
CA GLY A 471 14.06 -14.56 -6.44
C GLY A 471 14.44 -14.35 -7.92
N ILE A 472 14.12 -15.32 -8.76
CA ILE A 472 14.15 -15.17 -10.22
C ILE A 472 12.87 -15.73 -10.82
N PRO A 473 12.38 -15.17 -11.94
CA PRO A 473 11.22 -15.73 -12.60
C PRO A 473 11.51 -17.11 -13.20
N VAL A 474 10.54 -18.01 -13.03
CA VAL A 474 10.53 -19.32 -13.67
C VAL A 474 9.58 -19.29 -14.86
N ALA A 475 10.08 -19.54 -16.04
CA ALA A 475 9.29 -19.51 -17.25
C ALA A 475 8.94 -20.93 -17.74
N LEU A 476 7.67 -21.17 -17.99
CA LEU A 476 7.19 -22.30 -18.76
C LEU A 476 6.85 -21.84 -20.17
N THR A 477 7.69 -22.19 -21.14
CA THR A 477 7.56 -21.76 -22.52
C THR A 477 7.47 -22.94 -23.49
N GLY A 478 6.88 -22.71 -24.68
CA GLY A 478 6.77 -23.71 -25.74
C GLY A 478 5.67 -23.40 -26.71
N ALA A 479 5.90 -23.68 -28.01
CA ALA A 479 5.02 -23.34 -29.12
C ALA A 479 3.64 -24.02 -29.04
N ALA A 480 3.58 -25.24 -28.45
CA ALA A 480 2.34 -25.98 -28.32
C ALA A 480 1.43 -25.40 -27.25
N SER A 481 0.25 -24.92 -27.65
CA SER A 481 -0.83 -24.56 -26.73
C SER A 481 -1.46 -25.81 -26.10
N GLY A 482 -2.10 -25.65 -24.93
CA GLY A 482 -2.82 -26.76 -24.26
C GLY A 482 -1.94 -27.79 -23.56
N ARG A 483 -0.64 -27.52 -23.37
CA ARG A 483 0.28 -28.40 -22.64
C ARG A 483 0.19 -28.28 -21.11
N GLY A 484 -0.72 -27.45 -20.59
CA GLY A 484 -0.93 -27.32 -19.14
C GLY A 484 0.00 -26.33 -18.42
N LYS A 485 0.72 -25.46 -19.15
CA LYS A 485 1.65 -24.45 -18.58
C LYS A 485 0.98 -23.58 -17.50
N THR A 486 -0.03 -22.81 -17.89
CA THR A 486 -0.82 -21.94 -16.98
C THR A 486 -1.52 -22.73 -15.88
N THR A 487 -1.98 -23.96 -16.21
CA THR A 487 -2.67 -24.86 -15.29
C THR A 487 -1.78 -25.28 -14.12
N ALA A 488 -0.51 -25.63 -14.39
CA ALA A 488 0.48 -25.98 -13.35
C ALA A 488 0.76 -24.79 -12.41
N CYS A 489 0.94 -23.60 -12.98
CA CYS A 489 1.15 -22.40 -12.17
C CYS A 489 -0.07 -22.07 -11.30
N LYS A 490 -1.30 -22.20 -11.83
CA LYS A 490 -2.54 -22.00 -11.04
C LYS A 490 -2.69 -23.02 -9.93
N ALA A 491 -2.27 -24.28 -10.16
CA ALA A 491 -2.25 -25.29 -9.10
C ALA A 491 -1.39 -24.83 -7.92
N ALA A 492 -0.20 -24.28 -8.16
CA ALA A 492 0.65 -23.72 -7.10
C ALA A 492 0.00 -22.54 -6.36
N LEU A 493 -0.67 -21.65 -7.08
CA LEU A 493 -1.31 -20.48 -6.48
C LEU A 493 -2.48 -20.85 -5.57
N TYR A 494 -3.26 -21.89 -5.91
CA TYR A 494 -4.33 -22.40 -5.04
C TYR A 494 -3.82 -22.90 -3.69
N ALA A 495 -2.54 -23.23 -3.56
CA ALA A 495 -1.97 -23.53 -2.25
C ALA A 495 -2.08 -22.34 -1.28
N PHE A 496 -2.01 -21.10 -1.78
CA PHE A 496 -1.99 -19.87 -0.96
C PHE A 496 -3.30 -19.09 -0.97
N GLY A 497 -4.07 -19.13 -2.08
CA GLY A 497 -5.29 -18.34 -2.20
C GLY A 497 -6.03 -18.54 -3.53
N ASP A 498 -6.65 -17.46 -4.02
CA ASP A 498 -7.35 -17.46 -5.30
C ASP A 498 -6.35 -17.32 -6.46
N ALA A 499 -6.14 -18.40 -7.20
CA ALA A 499 -5.22 -18.42 -8.32
C ALA A 499 -5.57 -17.40 -9.42
N MET A 500 -6.84 -17.08 -9.63
CA MET A 500 -7.25 -16.09 -10.64
C MET A 500 -6.83 -14.68 -10.22
N ALA A 501 -7.05 -14.32 -8.96
CA ALA A 501 -6.69 -13.01 -8.43
C ALA A 501 -5.17 -12.82 -8.25
N LEU A 502 -4.41 -13.92 -8.11
CA LEU A 502 -2.94 -13.93 -8.05
C LEU A 502 -2.26 -14.03 -9.44
N THR A 503 -3.04 -13.98 -10.51
CA THR A 503 -2.56 -14.02 -11.90
C THR A 503 -2.69 -12.66 -12.56
N VAL A 504 -1.61 -12.19 -13.18
CA VAL A 504 -1.58 -10.98 -14.02
C VAL A 504 -1.47 -11.42 -15.47
N ALA A 505 -2.42 -11.01 -16.33
CA ALA A 505 -2.35 -11.26 -17.76
C ALA A 505 -1.27 -10.38 -18.41
N GLY A 506 -0.43 -10.94 -19.25
CA GLY A 506 0.71 -10.35 -19.98
C GLY A 506 0.78 -8.82 -20.07
N ASP A 507 0.67 -8.28 -21.31
CA ASP A 507 0.81 -6.84 -21.56
C ASP A 507 -0.46 -6.02 -21.21
N VAL A 508 -1.63 -6.66 -21.27
CA VAL A 508 -2.94 -5.99 -21.14
C VAL A 508 -3.43 -5.91 -19.70
N GLY A 509 -2.92 -6.77 -18.80
CA GLY A 509 -3.48 -6.95 -17.46
C GLY A 509 -3.10 -5.87 -16.44
N ALA A 510 -1.97 -5.18 -16.60
CA ALA A 510 -1.52 -4.16 -15.64
C ALA A 510 -0.42 -3.25 -16.18
N THR A 511 -0.45 -1.97 -15.79
CA THR A 511 0.66 -1.04 -16.05
C THR A 511 1.93 -1.44 -15.27
N PRO A 512 3.13 -1.03 -15.68
CA PRO A 512 4.35 -1.32 -14.93
C PRO A 512 4.29 -0.91 -13.46
N LYS A 513 3.65 0.24 -13.16
CA LYS A 513 3.45 0.71 -11.79
C LYS A 513 2.50 -0.19 -10.99
N ALA A 514 1.40 -0.60 -11.59
CA ALA A 514 0.45 -1.51 -10.93
C ALA A 514 1.09 -2.88 -10.66
N ARG A 515 1.93 -3.38 -11.59
CA ARG A 515 2.72 -4.61 -11.39
C ARG A 515 3.68 -4.50 -10.20
N SER A 516 4.43 -3.39 -10.12
CA SER A 516 5.34 -3.17 -8.98
C SER A 516 4.59 -3.07 -7.66
N ALA A 517 3.46 -2.35 -7.61
CA ALA A 517 2.62 -2.26 -6.42
C ALA A 517 2.07 -3.62 -6.01
N PHE A 518 1.59 -4.42 -6.96
CA PHE A 518 1.10 -5.78 -6.73
C PHE A 518 2.21 -6.69 -6.17
N LEU A 519 3.41 -6.68 -6.78
CA LEU A 519 4.55 -7.47 -6.32
C LEU A 519 5.00 -7.04 -4.91
N GLY A 520 5.10 -5.74 -4.66
CA GLY A 520 5.44 -5.20 -3.34
C GLY A 520 4.42 -5.55 -2.27
N THR A 521 3.14 -5.61 -2.65
CA THR A 521 2.07 -6.05 -1.75
C THR A 521 2.14 -7.54 -1.46
N LEU A 522 2.41 -8.40 -2.46
CA LEU A 522 2.59 -9.84 -2.25
C LEU A 522 3.85 -10.15 -1.44
N SER A 523 4.90 -9.36 -1.60
CA SER A 523 6.21 -9.48 -0.96
C SER A 523 6.84 -10.87 -1.11
N ASP A 524 6.52 -11.83 -0.24
CA ASP A 524 7.11 -13.18 -0.21
C ASP A 524 6.15 -14.27 -0.75
N LEU A 525 5.00 -13.88 -1.31
CA LEU A 525 4.02 -14.82 -1.88
C LEU A 525 4.20 -14.94 -3.40
N PRO A 526 3.90 -16.11 -4.00
CA PRO A 526 4.08 -16.32 -5.43
C PRO A 526 3.10 -15.53 -6.29
N ALA A 527 3.53 -15.19 -7.53
CA ALA A 527 2.72 -14.55 -8.55
C ALA A 527 2.84 -15.28 -9.89
N LEU A 528 1.81 -15.16 -10.73
CA LEU A 528 1.83 -15.65 -12.12
C LEU A 528 1.64 -14.49 -13.10
N PHE A 529 2.55 -14.40 -14.08
CA PHE A 529 2.37 -13.57 -15.27
C PHE A 529 2.06 -14.48 -16.45
N ASP A 530 0.78 -14.53 -16.81
CA ASP A 530 0.27 -15.43 -17.84
C ASP A 530 0.33 -14.80 -19.22
N GLU A 531 0.75 -15.57 -20.24
CA GLU A 531 0.84 -15.19 -21.64
C GLU A 531 1.74 -13.95 -21.91
N VAL A 532 2.98 -13.96 -21.37
CA VAL A 532 3.92 -12.84 -21.55
C VAL A 532 4.46 -12.68 -22.97
N THR A 533 4.11 -13.58 -23.89
CA THR A 533 4.46 -13.51 -25.32
C THR A 533 3.94 -12.27 -26.02
N SER A 534 2.84 -11.69 -25.52
CA SER A 534 2.27 -10.44 -26.06
C SER A 534 3.08 -9.19 -25.67
N MET A 535 3.97 -9.29 -24.69
CA MET A 535 4.78 -8.17 -24.22
C MET A 535 5.86 -7.82 -25.23
N LYS A 536 6.19 -6.53 -25.34
CA LYS A 536 7.36 -6.08 -26.08
C LYS A 536 8.64 -6.61 -25.42
N PRO A 537 9.72 -6.92 -26.19
CA PRO A 537 10.97 -7.45 -25.63
C PRO A 537 11.57 -6.56 -24.52
N GLU A 538 11.52 -5.23 -24.67
CA GLU A 538 12.00 -4.28 -23.66
C GLU A 538 11.19 -4.34 -22.35
N ALA A 539 9.87 -4.49 -22.45
CA ALA A 539 8.99 -4.59 -21.31
C ALA A 539 9.18 -5.94 -20.58
N LEU A 540 9.46 -7.00 -21.35
CA LEU A 540 9.76 -8.33 -20.82
C LEU A 540 11.09 -8.34 -20.07
N SER A 541 12.12 -7.71 -20.63
CA SER A 541 13.41 -7.50 -19.98
C SER A 541 13.27 -6.72 -18.68
N GLN A 542 12.56 -5.59 -18.71
CA GLN A 542 12.29 -4.80 -17.51
C GLN A 542 11.56 -5.61 -16.44
N LEU A 543 10.63 -6.47 -16.81
CA LEU A 543 9.92 -7.36 -15.87
C LEU A 543 10.89 -8.38 -15.25
N ALA A 544 11.72 -9.06 -16.06
CA ALA A 544 12.70 -10.02 -15.57
C ALA A 544 13.71 -9.37 -14.61
N TYR A 545 14.21 -8.17 -14.96
CA TYR A 545 15.08 -7.39 -14.08
C TYR A 545 14.38 -6.97 -12.78
N ALA A 546 13.16 -6.46 -12.86
CA ALA A 546 12.42 -6.05 -11.68
C ALA A 546 12.22 -7.22 -10.73
N LEU A 547 11.79 -8.38 -11.25
CA LEU A 547 11.58 -9.59 -10.45
C LEU A 547 12.86 -10.03 -9.73
N SER A 548 14.00 -10.06 -10.45
CA SER A 548 15.27 -10.51 -9.87
C SER A 548 15.95 -9.50 -8.95
N ASN A 549 15.72 -8.20 -9.16
CA ASN A 549 16.26 -7.16 -8.28
C ASN A 549 15.40 -6.91 -7.04
N GLY A 550 14.17 -7.41 -7.00
CA GLY A 550 13.28 -7.33 -5.84
C GLY A 550 12.84 -5.93 -5.46
N THR A 551 12.98 -4.95 -6.35
CA THR A 551 12.66 -3.56 -6.01
C THR A 551 12.19 -2.74 -7.21
N GLU A 552 11.26 -1.81 -6.95
CA GLU A 552 10.82 -0.81 -7.92
C GLU A 552 11.93 0.21 -8.23
N PRO A 553 12.02 0.73 -9.48
CA PRO A 553 12.86 1.89 -9.79
C PRO A 553 12.49 3.11 -8.94
N MET A 554 13.49 3.86 -8.47
CA MET A 554 13.26 5.08 -7.68
C MET A 554 12.46 6.12 -8.47
N ARG A 555 11.49 6.76 -7.80
CA ARG A 555 10.65 7.82 -8.37
C ARG A 555 10.55 9.01 -7.43
N LEU A 556 10.34 10.19 -8.01
CA LEU A 556 10.00 11.39 -7.26
C LEU A 556 8.49 11.55 -7.20
N ARG A 557 7.97 11.90 -6.02
CA ARG A 557 6.57 12.26 -5.79
C ARG A 557 6.49 13.75 -5.44
N VAL A 558 5.63 14.45 -6.13
CA VAL A 558 5.28 15.83 -5.79
C VAL A 558 4.08 15.79 -4.84
N GLY A 559 4.24 16.25 -3.63
CA GLY A 559 3.19 16.33 -2.60
C GLY A 559 3.10 17.74 -2.03
N GLN A 560 2.18 17.98 -1.11
CA GLN A 560 1.96 19.29 -0.46
C GLN A 560 3.19 19.87 0.28
N GLY A 561 4.21 19.03 0.54
CA GLY A 561 5.48 19.44 1.18
C GLY A 561 6.68 19.51 0.21
N GLY A 562 6.45 19.61 -1.11
CA GLY A 562 7.51 19.66 -2.12
C GLY A 562 7.81 18.30 -2.76
N VAL A 563 8.94 18.20 -3.46
CA VAL A 563 9.39 16.99 -4.13
C VAL A 563 10.07 16.07 -3.10
N ARG A 564 9.60 14.83 -2.97
CA ARG A 564 10.17 13.78 -2.11
C ARG A 564 10.36 12.50 -2.90
N PHE A 565 11.26 11.65 -2.46
CA PHE A 565 11.31 10.29 -2.97
C PHE A 565 10.02 9.55 -2.56
N ALA A 566 9.36 8.92 -3.53
CA ALA A 566 8.29 7.98 -3.23
C ALA A 566 8.88 6.79 -2.47
N GLY A 567 8.11 6.19 -1.56
CA GLY A 567 8.46 4.91 -0.98
C GLY A 567 8.75 3.91 -2.12
N ARG A 568 9.76 3.07 -1.93
CA ARG A 568 10.18 2.07 -2.91
C ARG A 568 9.54 0.74 -2.53
N GLU A 569 8.72 0.19 -3.41
CA GLU A 569 8.19 -1.17 -3.25
C GLU A 569 9.34 -2.18 -3.36
N SER A 570 9.31 -3.20 -2.51
CA SER A 570 10.29 -4.30 -2.50
C SER A 570 9.60 -5.65 -2.32
N TRP A 571 10.20 -6.69 -2.86
CA TRP A 571 9.70 -8.06 -2.78
C TRP A 571 10.82 -9.09 -2.82
N HIS A 572 10.54 -10.28 -2.26
CA HIS A 572 11.42 -11.43 -2.24
C HIS A 572 10.60 -12.67 -2.59
N LEU A 573 10.28 -12.85 -3.86
CA LEU A 573 9.30 -13.86 -4.28
C LEU A 573 9.75 -14.64 -5.51
N GLN A 574 9.16 -15.81 -5.70
CA GLN A 574 9.23 -16.58 -6.93
C GLN A 574 7.99 -16.28 -7.79
N ALA A 575 8.23 -15.77 -9.00
CA ALA A 575 7.16 -15.57 -9.98
C ALA A 575 7.25 -16.58 -11.12
N ALA A 576 6.11 -17.06 -11.60
CA ALA A 576 6.05 -17.84 -12.83
C ALA A 576 5.67 -16.96 -14.02
N LEU A 577 6.28 -17.23 -15.18
CA LEU A 577 5.94 -16.67 -16.46
C LEU A 577 5.46 -17.78 -17.38
N THR A 578 4.41 -17.55 -18.19
CA THR A 578 4.01 -18.50 -19.23
C THR A 578 4.00 -17.85 -20.59
N GLY A 579 4.35 -18.63 -21.62
CA GLY A 579 4.38 -18.09 -22.98
C GLY A 579 4.38 -19.18 -24.04
N ASN A 580 3.99 -18.78 -25.26
CA ASN A 580 3.97 -19.66 -26.43
C ASN A 580 5.24 -19.52 -27.29
N THR A 581 6.17 -18.65 -26.91
CA THR A 581 7.51 -18.51 -27.50
C THR A 581 8.56 -18.53 -26.42
N TYR A 582 9.79 -18.92 -26.77
CA TYR A 582 10.91 -18.92 -25.85
C TYR A 582 11.28 -17.50 -25.47
N ILE A 583 11.26 -17.21 -24.17
CA ILE A 583 11.54 -15.88 -23.63
C ILE A 583 13.01 -15.52 -23.82
N GLY A 584 13.92 -16.46 -23.52
CA GLY A 584 15.36 -16.25 -23.70
C GLY A 584 15.72 -15.91 -25.14
N ALA A 585 15.13 -16.56 -26.14
CA ALA A 585 15.34 -16.24 -27.55
C ALA A 585 14.86 -14.82 -27.90
N ARG A 586 13.69 -14.42 -27.40
CA ARG A 586 13.16 -13.04 -27.62
C ARG A 586 14.01 -11.97 -26.95
N LEU A 587 14.60 -12.27 -25.81
CA LEU A 587 15.53 -11.36 -25.16
C LEU A 587 16.82 -11.24 -25.98
N ALA A 588 17.33 -12.33 -26.52
CA ALA A 588 18.53 -12.34 -27.38
C ALA A 588 18.33 -11.56 -28.70
N GLU A 589 17.18 -11.70 -29.38
CA GLU A 589 16.83 -10.94 -30.60
C GLU A 589 16.91 -9.42 -30.41
N ASN A 590 16.69 -8.95 -29.21
CA ASN A 590 16.73 -7.52 -28.85
C ASN A 590 18.15 -7.06 -28.41
N GLY A 591 19.14 -7.88 -28.60
CA GLY A 591 20.56 -7.58 -28.26
C GLY A 591 20.78 -7.50 -26.74
N GLN A 592 20.06 -8.29 -25.95
CA GLN A 592 20.17 -8.26 -24.51
C GLN A 592 21.35 -9.07 -23.98
N THR A 593 21.88 -8.63 -22.85
CA THR A 593 23.13 -9.13 -22.29
C THR A 593 22.98 -10.48 -21.58
N GLU A 594 24.09 -11.21 -21.44
CA GLU A 594 24.27 -12.40 -20.59
C GLU A 594 23.61 -12.23 -19.20
N ALA A 595 23.72 -11.04 -18.62
CA ALA A 595 23.17 -10.73 -17.31
C ALA A 595 21.63 -10.87 -17.22
N GLU A 596 20.91 -10.74 -18.31
CA GLU A 596 19.45 -10.91 -18.37
C GLU A 596 19.08 -12.38 -18.51
N ALA A 597 19.81 -13.13 -19.33
CA ALA A 597 19.62 -14.56 -19.49
C ALA A 597 19.84 -15.30 -18.16
N MET A 598 20.82 -14.85 -17.35
CA MET A 598 21.11 -15.42 -16.03
C MET A 598 20.03 -15.17 -14.97
N ARG A 599 19.07 -14.29 -15.25
CA ARG A 599 17.95 -13.95 -14.34
C ARG A 599 16.64 -14.62 -14.71
N LEU A 600 16.64 -15.57 -15.61
CA LEU A 600 15.46 -16.28 -16.08
C LEU A 600 15.67 -17.77 -16.05
N PHE A 601 14.93 -18.49 -15.24
CA PHE A 601 14.93 -19.97 -15.23
C PHE A 601 13.89 -20.48 -16.23
N GLU A 602 14.29 -20.69 -17.49
CA GLU A 602 13.37 -21.08 -18.56
C GLU A 602 13.31 -22.60 -18.76
N ILE A 603 12.10 -23.14 -18.66
CA ILE A 603 11.77 -24.55 -18.93
C ILE A 603 11.01 -24.59 -20.26
N ARG A 604 11.65 -25.12 -21.31
CA ARG A 604 11.06 -25.29 -22.64
C ARG A 604 10.27 -26.61 -22.67
N VAL A 605 8.95 -26.52 -22.52
CA VAL A 605 8.10 -27.73 -22.39
C VAL A 605 8.12 -28.63 -23.63
N ASP A 606 8.41 -28.07 -24.79
CA ASP A 606 8.52 -28.84 -26.06
C ASP A 606 9.76 -29.76 -26.08
N SER A 607 10.77 -29.49 -25.24
CA SER A 607 11.96 -30.34 -25.09
C SER A 607 11.75 -31.59 -24.23
N TYR A 608 10.52 -31.79 -23.71
CA TYR A 608 10.19 -32.91 -22.83
C TYR A 608 8.98 -33.69 -23.34
N ASN A 609 8.99 -34.99 -23.13
CA ASN A 609 7.85 -35.84 -23.48
C ASN A 609 6.81 -35.85 -22.37
N ILE A 610 6.07 -34.72 -22.27
CA ILE A 610 5.04 -34.53 -21.25
C ILE A 610 3.81 -35.35 -21.60
N PRO A 611 3.30 -36.19 -20.69
CA PRO A 611 2.10 -37.00 -20.91
C PRO A 611 0.89 -36.14 -21.31
N LYS A 612 0.16 -36.60 -22.30
CA LYS A 612 -1.09 -35.96 -22.70
C LYS A 612 -2.13 -36.15 -21.62
N LEU A 613 -2.59 -35.05 -21.04
CA LEU A 613 -3.62 -35.04 -20.02
C LEU A 613 -5.00 -34.80 -20.67
N GLU A 614 -6.02 -35.44 -20.12
CA GLU A 614 -7.39 -35.18 -20.53
C GLU A 614 -7.88 -33.83 -19.95
N PRO A 615 -8.30 -32.86 -20.79
CA PRO A 615 -8.64 -31.53 -20.31
C PRO A 615 -9.74 -31.48 -19.26
N LEU A 616 -10.79 -32.31 -19.39
CA LEU A 616 -11.90 -32.36 -18.43
C LEU A 616 -11.46 -32.93 -17.08
N ALA A 617 -10.60 -33.96 -17.08
CA ALA A 617 -10.07 -34.52 -15.84
C ALA A 617 -9.19 -33.50 -15.11
N VAL A 618 -8.34 -32.77 -15.83
CA VAL A 618 -7.52 -31.71 -15.26
C VAL A 618 -8.37 -30.56 -14.71
N ALA A 619 -9.37 -30.10 -15.46
CA ALA A 619 -10.28 -29.05 -15.01
C ALA A 619 -11.01 -29.44 -13.72
N LYS A 620 -11.47 -30.69 -13.61
CA LYS A 620 -12.09 -31.23 -12.38
C LYS A 620 -11.13 -31.14 -11.19
N GLN A 621 -9.88 -31.54 -11.36
CA GLN A 621 -8.89 -31.49 -10.26
C GLN A 621 -8.51 -30.06 -9.89
N LEU A 622 -8.43 -29.13 -10.87
CA LEU A 622 -8.23 -27.72 -10.56
C LEU A 622 -9.41 -27.13 -9.77
N THR A 623 -10.62 -27.48 -10.10
CA THR A 623 -11.82 -27.09 -9.34
C THR A 623 -11.74 -27.64 -7.92
N GLU A 624 -11.31 -28.90 -7.74
CA GLU A 624 -11.10 -29.48 -6.41
C GLU A 624 -10.01 -28.73 -5.63
N MET A 625 -8.87 -28.36 -6.26
CA MET A 625 -7.85 -27.52 -5.62
C MET A 625 -8.40 -26.16 -5.23
N SER A 626 -9.25 -25.53 -6.05
CA SER A 626 -9.88 -24.23 -5.74
C SER A 626 -10.82 -24.31 -4.54
N HIS A 627 -11.52 -25.42 -4.37
CA HIS A 627 -12.35 -25.66 -3.18
C HIS A 627 -11.54 -25.88 -1.90
N ASN A 628 -10.26 -26.22 -2.03
CA ASN A 628 -9.33 -26.43 -0.94
C ASN A 628 -8.24 -25.32 -0.90
N ALA A 629 -8.53 -24.15 -1.49
CA ALA A 629 -7.57 -23.06 -1.63
C ALA A 629 -7.11 -22.52 -0.27
N GLY A 630 -5.80 -22.28 -0.14
CA GLY A 630 -5.17 -21.73 1.05
C GLY A 630 -4.85 -22.74 2.15
N ALA A 631 -5.44 -23.96 2.14
CA ALA A 631 -5.25 -24.94 3.20
C ALA A 631 -3.78 -25.42 3.33
N VAL A 632 -3.12 -25.65 2.20
CA VAL A 632 -1.70 -26.04 2.17
C VAL A 632 -0.82 -24.87 2.61
N GLY A 633 -1.08 -23.67 2.11
CA GLY A 633 -0.31 -22.48 2.47
C GLY A 633 -0.38 -22.17 3.96
N ASP A 634 -1.55 -22.32 4.58
CA ASP A 634 -1.73 -22.16 6.03
C ASP A 634 -0.82 -23.10 6.83
N ALA A 635 -0.85 -24.40 6.52
CA ALA A 635 -0.01 -25.38 7.19
C ALA A 635 1.49 -25.18 6.91
N TYR A 636 1.83 -24.88 5.66
CA TYR A 636 3.19 -24.63 5.23
C TYR A 636 3.81 -23.44 5.95
N ILE A 637 3.11 -22.29 5.97
CA ILE A 637 3.61 -21.09 6.64
C ILE A 637 3.69 -21.28 8.15
N LYS A 638 2.71 -21.91 8.79
CA LYS A 638 2.81 -22.29 10.22
C LYS A 638 4.07 -23.09 10.49
N TRP A 639 4.37 -24.07 9.64
CA TRP A 639 5.57 -24.87 9.77
C TRP A 639 6.83 -24.02 9.60
N VAL A 640 6.94 -23.25 8.52
CA VAL A 640 8.12 -22.42 8.21
C VAL A 640 8.39 -21.38 9.29
N VAL A 641 7.37 -20.69 9.80
CA VAL A 641 7.52 -19.67 10.85
C VAL A 641 8.12 -20.27 12.13
N ASN A 642 7.73 -21.50 12.47
CA ASN A 642 8.18 -22.18 13.70
C ASN A 642 9.50 -22.93 13.54
N HIS A 643 9.99 -23.20 12.31
CA HIS A 643 11.14 -24.07 12.03
C HIS A 643 12.23 -23.37 11.19
N LYS A 644 12.44 -22.06 11.41
CA LYS A 644 13.42 -21.28 10.61
C LYS A 644 14.84 -21.82 10.65
N ALA A 645 15.26 -22.38 11.78
CA ALA A 645 16.58 -23.00 11.91
C ALA A 645 16.70 -24.23 11.01
N GLU A 646 15.70 -25.10 11.02
CA GLU A 646 15.63 -26.30 10.17
C GLU A 646 15.58 -25.91 8.68
N VAL A 647 14.90 -24.81 8.32
CA VAL A 647 14.90 -24.29 6.95
C VAL A 647 16.32 -23.91 6.52
N SER A 648 17.10 -23.25 7.39
CA SER A 648 18.50 -22.89 7.11
C SER A 648 19.39 -24.14 6.96
N GLU A 649 19.16 -25.18 7.77
CA GLU A 649 19.85 -26.46 7.64
C GLU A 649 19.50 -27.15 6.31
N LEU A 650 18.25 -27.10 5.88
CA LEU A 650 17.82 -27.63 4.59
C LEU A 650 18.50 -26.93 3.41
N PHE A 651 18.70 -25.61 3.47
CA PHE A 651 19.45 -24.89 2.44
C PHE A 651 20.90 -25.42 2.34
N ALA A 652 21.57 -25.60 3.47
CA ALA A 652 22.92 -26.15 3.51
C ALA A 652 22.96 -27.61 2.98
N GLU A 653 22.03 -28.46 3.43
CA GLU A 653 21.91 -29.83 2.99
C GLU A 653 21.70 -29.94 1.47
N VAL A 654 20.76 -29.18 0.90
CA VAL A 654 20.50 -29.18 -0.54
C VAL A 654 21.70 -28.63 -1.32
N SER A 655 22.39 -27.64 -0.80
CA SER A 655 23.59 -27.08 -1.42
C SER A 655 24.70 -28.15 -1.56
N THR A 656 24.87 -29.02 -0.60
CA THR A 656 25.90 -30.11 -0.66
C THR A 656 25.58 -31.18 -1.70
N ARG A 657 24.33 -31.26 -2.18
CA ARG A 657 23.96 -32.22 -3.25
C ARG A 657 24.39 -31.72 -4.65
N ILE A 658 24.67 -30.43 -4.81
CA ILE A 658 25.16 -29.90 -6.08
C ILE A 658 26.65 -30.21 -6.16
N PRO A 659 27.16 -30.91 -7.22
CA PRO A 659 28.58 -31.25 -7.31
C PRO A 659 29.48 -30.03 -7.25
N ALA A 660 30.51 -30.08 -6.40
CA ALA A 660 31.38 -28.91 -6.13
C ALA A 660 32.19 -28.47 -7.37
N ASP A 661 32.47 -29.39 -8.29
CA ASP A 661 33.17 -29.19 -9.56
C ASP A 661 32.26 -28.77 -10.72
N SER A 662 30.95 -28.75 -10.48
CA SER A 662 30.01 -28.30 -11.49
C SER A 662 30.16 -26.79 -11.78
N ALA A 663 29.89 -26.33 -13.03
CA ALA A 663 29.88 -24.92 -13.40
C ALA A 663 28.95 -24.11 -12.47
N LEU A 664 27.84 -24.71 -12.03
CA LEU A 664 26.86 -24.10 -11.14
C LEU A 664 27.44 -23.68 -9.79
N MET A 665 28.44 -24.43 -9.27
CA MET A 665 29.12 -24.12 -8.01
C MET A 665 30.44 -23.34 -8.22
N ALA A 666 31.16 -23.65 -9.31
CA ALA A 666 32.49 -23.09 -9.56
C ALA A 666 32.47 -21.65 -10.05
N ASP A 667 31.47 -21.26 -10.86
CA ASP A 667 31.39 -19.93 -11.46
C ASP A 667 30.32 -19.05 -10.78
N PRO A 668 30.73 -17.93 -10.14
CA PRO A 668 29.80 -17.00 -9.48
C PRO A 668 28.74 -16.39 -10.40
N LYS A 669 28.94 -16.39 -11.73
CA LYS A 669 27.95 -15.86 -12.67
C LYS A 669 26.63 -16.64 -12.64
N TYR A 670 26.67 -17.94 -12.30
CA TYR A 670 25.49 -18.82 -12.22
C TYR A 670 24.81 -18.84 -10.84
N ARG A 671 25.19 -17.96 -9.91
CA ARG A 671 24.63 -17.92 -8.55
C ARG A 671 23.10 -17.88 -8.51
N PHE A 672 22.45 -17.18 -9.43
CA PHE A 672 20.98 -17.10 -9.46
C PHE A 672 20.33 -18.47 -9.72
N PHE A 673 20.89 -19.25 -10.63
CA PHE A 673 20.39 -20.61 -10.90
C PHE A 673 20.66 -21.55 -9.73
N ARG A 674 21.85 -21.46 -9.13
CA ARG A 674 22.21 -22.24 -7.94
C ARG A 674 21.24 -21.98 -6.81
N ASP A 675 21.03 -20.72 -6.47
CA ASP A 675 20.19 -20.30 -5.35
C ASP A 675 18.72 -20.65 -5.60
N HIS A 676 18.26 -20.56 -6.84
CA HIS A 676 16.93 -21.01 -7.26
C HIS A 676 16.73 -22.52 -7.04
N VAL A 677 17.71 -23.33 -7.43
CA VAL A 677 17.65 -24.80 -7.25
C VAL A 677 17.63 -25.14 -5.76
N ILE A 678 18.50 -24.52 -4.95
CA ILE A 678 18.54 -24.74 -3.51
C ILE A 678 17.18 -24.44 -2.87
N LEU A 679 16.60 -23.29 -3.16
CA LEU A 679 15.30 -22.88 -2.62
C LEU A 679 14.17 -23.82 -3.05
N THR A 680 14.07 -24.12 -4.35
CA THR A 680 13.03 -25.00 -4.88
C THR A 680 13.11 -26.39 -4.28
N MET A 681 14.30 -26.97 -4.19
CA MET A 681 14.47 -28.31 -3.62
C MET A 681 14.27 -28.35 -2.10
N SER A 682 14.59 -27.27 -1.39
CA SER A 682 14.28 -27.14 0.04
C SER A 682 12.76 -27.08 0.27
N ALA A 683 12.04 -26.27 -0.51
CA ALA A 683 10.57 -26.27 -0.47
C ALA A 683 9.99 -27.65 -0.81
N THR A 684 10.58 -28.36 -1.78
CA THR A 684 10.18 -29.71 -2.16
C THR A 684 10.28 -30.68 -0.99
N LYS A 685 11.37 -30.62 -0.23
CA LYS A 685 11.56 -31.47 0.98
C LYS A 685 10.50 -31.14 2.03
N ILE A 686 10.22 -29.88 2.29
CA ILE A 686 9.18 -29.45 3.25
C ILE A 686 7.81 -29.93 2.78
N MET A 687 7.44 -29.74 1.51
CA MET A 687 6.16 -30.21 0.98
C MET A 687 6.01 -31.74 1.05
N LYS A 688 7.10 -32.46 0.86
CA LYS A 688 7.14 -33.95 1.03
C LYS A 688 6.94 -34.32 2.49
N SER A 689 7.60 -33.66 3.43
CA SER A 689 7.47 -33.92 4.88
C SER A 689 6.07 -33.60 5.40
N LEU A 690 5.42 -32.58 4.85
CA LEU A 690 4.02 -32.25 5.14
C LEU A 690 3.01 -33.17 4.45
N GLY A 691 3.48 -34.15 3.64
CA GLY A 691 2.61 -35.07 2.90
C GLY A 691 1.83 -34.47 1.74
N VAL A 692 2.16 -33.25 1.31
CA VAL A 692 1.46 -32.53 0.24
C VAL A 692 1.77 -33.10 -1.14
N ILE A 693 2.98 -33.54 -1.36
CA ILE A 693 3.44 -34.11 -2.64
C ILE A 693 3.94 -35.55 -2.46
N HIS A 694 3.74 -36.38 -3.50
CA HIS A 694 4.31 -37.72 -3.58
C HIS A 694 5.49 -37.80 -4.55
N PHE A 695 5.83 -36.73 -5.23
CA PHE A 695 6.84 -36.64 -6.27
C PHE A 695 8.21 -37.24 -5.86
N ASP A 696 8.94 -37.73 -6.85
CA ASP A 696 10.29 -38.26 -6.67
C ASP A 696 11.32 -37.13 -6.61
N LEU A 697 11.92 -36.92 -5.43
CA LEU A 697 12.87 -35.83 -5.18
C LEU A 697 14.16 -35.95 -5.98
N ASP A 698 14.65 -37.17 -6.23
CA ASP A 698 15.91 -37.39 -6.93
C ASP A 698 15.74 -37.17 -8.44
N LYS A 699 14.59 -37.56 -9.00
CA LYS A 699 14.22 -37.22 -10.38
C LYS A 699 14.10 -35.72 -10.56
N LEU A 700 13.45 -35.02 -9.62
CA LEU A 700 13.30 -33.56 -9.66
C LEU A 700 14.64 -32.81 -9.56
N PHE A 701 15.54 -33.30 -8.67
CA PHE A 701 16.86 -32.72 -8.56
C PHE A 701 17.66 -32.92 -9.85
N THR A 702 17.66 -34.13 -10.41
CA THR A 702 18.29 -34.45 -11.70
C THR A 702 17.72 -33.59 -12.83
N PHE A 703 16.38 -33.40 -12.84
CA PHE A 703 15.71 -32.52 -13.79
C PHE A 703 16.22 -31.08 -13.67
N ALA A 704 16.27 -30.53 -12.45
CA ALA A 704 16.74 -29.18 -12.20
C ALA A 704 18.16 -28.95 -12.70
N VAL A 705 19.09 -29.87 -12.38
CA VAL A 705 20.50 -29.79 -12.83
C VAL A 705 20.59 -29.84 -14.36
N ARG A 706 19.78 -30.70 -15.00
CA ARG A 706 19.73 -30.78 -16.48
C ARG A 706 19.21 -29.50 -17.12
N VAL A 707 18.19 -28.87 -16.54
CA VAL A 707 17.67 -27.57 -17.03
C VAL A 707 18.75 -26.51 -16.92
N VAL A 708 19.45 -26.44 -15.78
CA VAL A 708 20.54 -25.47 -15.60
C VAL A 708 21.67 -25.70 -16.62
N GLY A 709 22.10 -26.96 -16.82
CA GLY A 709 23.10 -27.27 -17.84
C GLY A 709 22.73 -26.69 -19.21
N ARG A 710 21.50 -26.93 -19.66
CA ARG A 710 21.00 -26.36 -20.92
C ARG A 710 20.97 -24.82 -20.93
N LEU A 711 20.62 -24.18 -19.81
CA LEU A 711 20.61 -22.72 -19.72
C LEU A 711 22.04 -22.15 -19.80
N ILE A 712 23.02 -22.85 -19.23
CA ILE A 712 24.43 -22.49 -19.31
C ILE A 712 24.90 -22.60 -20.77
N ASP A 713 24.65 -23.76 -21.42
CA ASP A 713 25.04 -24.00 -22.83
C ASP A 713 24.47 -22.91 -23.75
N LEU A 714 23.15 -22.61 -23.61
CA LEU A 714 22.48 -21.57 -24.39
C LEU A 714 23.07 -20.17 -24.16
N THR A 715 23.53 -19.90 -22.94
CA THR A 715 24.12 -18.58 -22.63
C THR A 715 25.54 -18.47 -23.19
N GLU A 716 26.29 -19.56 -23.20
CA GLU A 716 27.61 -19.61 -23.83
C GLU A 716 27.52 -19.53 -25.34
N GLU A 717 26.54 -20.20 -25.96
CA GLU A 717 26.29 -20.08 -27.43
C GLU A 717 25.86 -18.68 -27.85
N THR A 718 25.03 -17.98 -27.03
CA THR A 718 24.61 -16.60 -27.33
C THR A 718 25.69 -15.56 -27.07
N ASN A 719 26.72 -15.87 -26.28
CA ASN A 719 27.84 -14.98 -26.01
C ASN A 719 28.98 -15.02 -27.03
N THR A 720 29.01 -16.04 -27.85
CA THR A 720 29.89 -16.04 -29.04
C THR A 720 29.28 -15.09 -30.08
N VAL A 721 29.67 -13.80 -29.98
CA VAL A 721 29.38 -12.84 -31.08
C VAL A 721 29.99 -13.43 -32.34
N ASP A 722 29.14 -13.82 -33.26
CA ASP A 722 29.58 -14.16 -34.59
C ASP A 722 30.06 -12.85 -35.28
N TYR A 723 31.34 -12.60 -35.15
CA TYR A 723 31.93 -11.38 -35.74
C TYR A 723 31.83 -11.37 -37.25
N ALA A 724 31.75 -12.52 -37.95
CA ALA A 724 31.55 -12.59 -39.39
C ALA A 724 30.13 -12.12 -39.77
N ASP A 725 29.10 -12.59 -39.05
CA ASP A 725 27.73 -12.11 -39.24
C ASP A 725 27.61 -10.61 -38.90
N ALA A 726 28.22 -10.18 -37.80
CA ALA A 726 28.25 -8.76 -37.42
C ALA A 726 28.90 -7.88 -38.50
N ILE A 727 30.00 -8.33 -39.11
CA ILE A 727 30.67 -7.61 -40.21
C ILE A 727 29.78 -7.59 -41.44
N GLN A 728 29.18 -8.72 -41.80
CA GLN A 728 28.27 -8.81 -42.95
C GLN A 728 27.10 -7.84 -42.81
N LYS A 729 26.49 -7.80 -41.63
CA LYS A 729 25.40 -6.89 -41.32
C LYS A 729 25.85 -5.42 -41.40
N MET A 730 27.01 -5.09 -40.82
CA MET A 730 27.58 -3.74 -40.88
C MET A 730 27.83 -3.31 -42.32
N MET A 731 28.39 -4.21 -43.16
CA MET A 731 28.65 -3.92 -44.57
C MET A 731 27.35 -3.75 -45.37
N THR A 732 26.31 -4.53 -45.06
CA THR A 732 24.99 -4.39 -45.65
C THR A 732 24.32 -3.07 -45.25
N ASP A 733 24.36 -2.68 -43.99
CA ASP A 733 23.80 -1.42 -43.49
C ASP A 733 24.44 -0.20 -44.11
N TYR A 734 25.78 -0.25 -44.33
CA TYR A 734 26.54 0.85 -44.90
C TYR A 734 26.75 0.74 -46.43
N GLN A 735 26.19 -0.28 -47.10
CA GLN A 735 26.40 -0.53 -48.53
C GLN A 735 26.16 0.70 -49.40
N GLN A 736 25.12 1.49 -49.11
CA GLN A 736 24.76 2.69 -49.90
C GLN A 736 25.53 3.96 -49.46
N ASP A 737 26.30 3.86 -48.37
CA ASP A 737 27.09 4.97 -47.81
C ASP A 737 28.61 4.77 -47.98
N ILE A 738 28.98 3.66 -48.65
CA ILE A 738 30.35 3.37 -49.11
C ILE A 738 30.48 3.70 -50.57
N PHE A 739 31.41 4.58 -50.93
CA PHE A 739 31.69 4.98 -52.30
C PHE A 739 32.77 4.10 -52.94
N GLN A 740 32.50 3.53 -54.07
CA GLN A 740 33.47 2.74 -54.85
C GLN A 740 34.18 3.60 -55.89
N SER A 741 35.50 3.48 -55.99
CA SER A 741 36.35 4.21 -56.93
C SER A 741 37.54 3.41 -57.34
N GLU A 742 38.06 3.68 -58.57
CA GLU A 742 39.26 3.04 -59.13
C GLU A 742 40.53 3.57 -58.47
N TYR A 743 40.56 4.87 -58.19
CA TYR A 743 41.68 5.55 -57.56
C TYR A 743 41.29 6.37 -56.37
N PHE A 744 42.15 6.41 -55.35
CA PHE A 744 41.96 7.33 -54.21
C PHE A 744 42.28 8.77 -54.62
N ARG A 745 43.34 8.97 -55.40
CA ARG A 745 43.68 10.27 -56.00
C ARG A 745 43.65 10.12 -57.48
N LEU A 746 42.88 10.94 -58.18
CA LEU A 746 42.75 10.93 -59.62
C LEU A 746 44.04 11.43 -60.26
N PRO A 747 44.42 10.94 -61.46
CA PRO A 747 45.48 11.50 -62.32
C PRO A 747 45.20 12.97 -62.63
N LYS A 748 46.30 13.74 -62.94
CA LYS A 748 46.14 15.16 -63.30
C LYS A 748 45.28 15.29 -64.57
N GLY A 749 44.26 16.15 -64.53
CA GLY A 749 43.33 16.42 -65.64
C GLY A 749 42.05 15.56 -65.65
N SER A 750 41.89 14.66 -64.74
CA SER A 750 40.64 13.88 -64.61
C SER A 750 39.51 14.65 -63.86
N ASN A 751 38.28 14.45 -64.30
CA ASN A 751 37.09 15.02 -63.59
C ASN A 751 36.90 14.35 -62.27
N PRO A 752 36.41 15.11 -61.21
CA PRO A 752 36.11 14.55 -59.90
C PRO A 752 35.00 13.51 -59.97
N TYR A 753 35.09 12.46 -59.11
CA TYR A 753 34.04 11.50 -58.99
C TYR A 753 32.77 12.13 -58.42
N THR A 754 31.60 11.66 -58.88
CA THR A 754 30.28 12.04 -58.39
C THR A 754 29.65 10.87 -57.63
N PRO A 755 29.90 10.69 -56.32
CA PRO A 755 29.37 9.59 -55.55
C PRO A 755 27.86 9.70 -55.38
N ARG A 756 27.16 8.59 -55.48
CA ARG A 756 25.74 8.45 -55.09
C ARG A 756 25.70 7.85 -53.70
N ILE A 757 25.43 8.68 -52.70
CA ILE A 757 25.43 8.30 -51.30
C ILE A 757 24.02 8.59 -50.75
N LYS A 758 23.48 7.68 -49.94
CA LYS A 758 22.11 7.79 -49.41
C LYS A 758 22.04 8.77 -48.23
N ASN A 759 22.92 8.62 -47.22
CA ASN A 759 22.88 9.43 -46.00
C ASN A 759 24.17 10.24 -45.84
N GLN A 760 25.27 9.58 -45.52
CA GLN A 760 26.60 10.20 -45.30
C GLN A 760 27.69 9.30 -45.83
N LEU A 761 28.73 9.87 -46.39
CA LEU A 761 29.91 9.11 -46.85
C LEU A 761 30.65 8.50 -45.64
N VAL A 762 30.43 7.21 -45.41
CA VAL A 762 30.96 6.45 -44.28
C VAL A 762 32.23 5.71 -44.64
N GLY A 763 32.35 5.29 -45.88
CA GLY A 763 33.51 4.52 -46.32
C GLY A 763 33.83 4.74 -47.78
N ARG A 764 35.01 4.25 -48.17
CA ARG A 764 35.46 4.23 -49.56
C ARG A 764 36.13 2.92 -49.90
N LEU A 765 35.64 2.26 -50.92
CA LEU A 765 36.22 1.06 -51.48
C LEU A 765 37.04 1.45 -52.73
N ILE A 766 38.36 1.13 -52.76
CA ILE A 766 39.28 1.40 -53.82
C ILE A 766 39.55 0.09 -54.52
N THR A 767 39.06 -0.05 -55.74
CA THR A 767 39.23 -1.26 -56.60
C THR A 767 39.99 -0.92 -57.84
N PRO A 768 41.29 -1.14 -57.90
CA PRO A 768 42.16 -0.69 -58.98
C PRO A 768 41.87 -1.26 -60.38
N ASN A 769 40.95 -2.18 -60.47
CA ASN A 769 40.63 -2.86 -61.74
C ASN A 769 39.14 -3.23 -61.84
N MET A 770 38.28 -2.21 -61.87
CA MET A 770 36.79 -2.41 -61.92
C MET A 770 36.29 -3.18 -63.14
N LYS A 771 37.15 -3.36 -64.21
CA LYS A 771 36.79 -4.07 -65.43
C LYS A 771 37.29 -5.51 -65.53
N SER A 772 38.02 -5.97 -64.48
CA SER A 772 38.55 -7.33 -64.45
C SER A 772 37.56 -8.28 -63.79
N TYR A 773 36.89 -9.12 -64.53
CA TYR A 773 36.05 -10.22 -64.04
C TYR A 773 36.87 -11.34 -63.34
N LYS A 774 38.18 -11.29 -63.31
CA LYS A 774 39.03 -12.34 -62.75
C LYS A 774 39.25 -12.17 -61.26
N GLU A 775 39.14 -10.96 -60.71
CA GLU A 775 39.28 -10.66 -59.28
C GLU A 775 38.32 -9.54 -58.91
N PRO A 776 36.98 -9.83 -58.84
CA PRO A 776 35.99 -8.83 -58.63
C PRO A 776 36.01 -8.20 -57.20
N PHE A 777 36.70 -8.85 -56.25
CA PHE A 777 36.78 -8.41 -54.83
C PHE A 777 38.16 -7.84 -54.43
N ALA A 778 39.09 -7.67 -55.38
CA ALA A 778 40.37 -7.08 -55.06
C ALA A 778 40.23 -5.58 -54.74
N GLY A 779 40.72 -5.14 -53.55
CA GLY A 779 40.64 -3.73 -53.18
C GLY A 779 40.97 -3.43 -51.72
N GLU A 780 41.03 -2.14 -51.44
CA GLU A 780 41.25 -1.57 -50.13
C GLU A 780 39.97 -0.90 -49.66
N LEU A 781 39.42 -1.28 -48.49
CA LEU A 781 38.28 -0.63 -47.87
C LEU A 781 38.74 0.32 -46.76
N LEU A 782 38.44 1.60 -46.95
CA LEU A 782 38.57 2.62 -45.91
C LEU A 782 37.21 2.89 -45.31
N ILE A 783 37.00 2.55 -44.06
CA ILE A 783 35.74 2.79 -43.36
C ILE A 783 35.96 3.68 -42.12
N SER A 784 35.10 4.66 -41.91
CA SER A 784 35.15 5.62 -40.82
C SER A 784 35.13 4.93 -39.44
N ALA A 785 36.20 5.06 -38.67
CA ALA A 785 36.27 4.49 -37.30
C ALA A 785 35.17 5.04 -36.34
N PRO A 786 34.80 6.35 -36.41
CA PRO A 786 33.61 6.83 -35.71
C PRO A 786 32.29 6.17 -36.13
N ALA A 787 32.10 5.89 -37.43
CA ALA A 787 30.89 5.23 -37.92
C ALA A 787 30.86 3.76 -37.48
N VAL A 788 31.98 3.04 -37.58
CA VAL A 788 32.09 1.69 -37.01
C VAL A 788 31.78 1.70 -35.52
N GLY A 789 32.36 2.65 -34.75
CA GLY A 789 32.11 2.77 -33.32
C GLY A 789 30.63 3.03 -32.98
N LYS A 790 29.94 3.87 -33.78
CA LYS A 790 28.50 4.13 -33.64
C LYS A 790 27.68 2.86 -33.90
N TRP A 791 27.99 2.18 -35.01
CA TRP A 791 27.32 0.93 -35.38
C TRP A 791 27.53 -0.15 -34.31
N CYS A 792 28.74 -0.31 -33.79
CA CYS A 792 29.07 -1.25 -32.75
C CYS A 792 28.26 -0.97 -31.46
N VAL A 793 28.09 0.31 -31.08
CA VAL A 793 27.24 0.70 -29.93
C VAL A 793 25.78 0.36 -30.19
N GLU A 794 25.25 0.69 -31.38
CA GLU A 794 23.85 0.41 -31.75
C GLU A 794 23.55 -1.09 -31.80
N HIS A 795 24.52 -1.93 -32.18
CA HIS A 795 24.37 -3.38 -32.32
C HIS A 795 25.03 -4.16 -31.17
N ARG A 796 25.50 -3.44 -30.11
CA ARG A 796 26.13 -4.03 -28.92
C ARG A 796 27.31 -4.98 -29.20
N VAL A 797 28.06 -4.70 -30.23
CA VAL A 797 29.30 -5.40 -30.60
C VAL A 797 30.49 -4.67 -29.94
N ASP A 798 31.37 -5.40 -29.30
CA ASP A 798 32.63 -4.82 -28.83
C ASP A 798 33.53 -4.45 -30.01
N ARG A 799 33.84 -3.14 -30.14
CA ARG A 799 34.58 -2.61 -31.26
C ARG A 799 36.05 -3.10 -31.29
N ASP A 800 36.65 -3.24 -30.12
CA ASP A 800 38.06 -3.59 -30.04
C ASP A 800 38.22 -5.11 -30.21
N ALA A 801 37.27 -5.91 -29.75
CA ALA A 801 37.19 -7.34 -30.05
C ALA A 801 36.89 -7.61 -31.52
N LEU A 802 35.98 -6.84 -32.15
CA LEU A 802 35.73 -6.90 -33.60
C LEU A 802 36.99 -6.59 -34.40
N TRP A 803 37.79 -5.57 -33.99
CA TRP A 803 39.07 -5.26 -34.59
C TRP A 803 40.07 -6.42 -34.40
N GLY A 804 40.15 -6.99 -33.20
CA GLY A 804 41.00 -8.16 -32.91
C GLY A 804 40.67 -9.35 -33.80
N TYR A 805 39.36 -9.68 -33.94
CA TYR A 805 38.91 -10.75 -34.83
C TYR A 805 39.36 -10.52 -36.30
N LEU A 806 39.18 -9.29 -36.82
CA LEU A 806 39.66 -8.94 -38.18
C LEU A 806 41.20 -9.01 -38.31
N GLN A 807 41.91 -8.68 -37.24
CA GLN A 807 43.37 -8.76 -37.18
C GLN A 807 43.86 -10.20 -37.18
N ASP A 808 43.26 -11.06 -36.37
CA ASP A 808 43.60 -12.49 -36.26
C ASP A 808 43.36 -13.22 -37.60
N ASN A 809 42.37 -12.77 -38.36
CA ASN A 809 42.10 -13.28 -39.72
C ASN A 809 42.84 -12.54 -40.82
N GLY A 810 43.80 -11.67 -40.50
CA GLY A 810 44.68 -11.00 -41.49
C GLY A 810 44.01 -9.96 -42.37
N VAL A 811 42.79 -9.53 -42.04
CA VAL A 811 41.99 -8.58 -42.84
C VAL A 811 42.44 -7.14 -42.61
N THR A 812 43.05 -6.83 -41.50
CA THR A 812 43.41 -5.46 -41.10
C THR A 812 44.71 -5.00 -41.72
N VAL A 813 44.76 -3.73 -42.20
CA VAL A 813 45.96 -3.06 -42.69
C VAL A 813 46.38 -1.95 -41.71
N ASN A 814 45.46 -1.06 -41.33
CA ASN A 814 45.74 0.05 -40.42
C ASN A 814 44.48 0.51 -39.66
N GLN A 815 44.55 0.56 -38.32
CA GLN A 815 43.38 0.92 -37.47
C GLN A 815 43.09 2.43 -37.42
N ARG A 816 44.07 3.28 -37.72
CA ARG A 816 43.97 4.74 -37.46
C ARG A 816 44.44 5.60 -38.61
N ARG A 817 44.26 5.16 -39.85
CA ARG A 817 44.64 5.96 -41.01
C ARG A 817 43.80 7.24 -41.08
N LEU A 818 44.44 8.40 -41.07
CA LEU A 818 43.76 9.70 -41.20
C LEU A 818 43.60 10.06 -42.68
N VAL A 819 42.38 10.09 -43.20
CA VAL A 819 42.09 10.38 -44.61
C VAL A 819 40.84 11.27 -44.74
N ARG A 820 40.77 11.95 -45.91
CA ARG A 820 39.51 12.58 -46.36
C ARG A 820 38.85 11.64 -47.36
N LEU A 821 37.75 10.95 -46.90
CA LEU A 821 37.03 9.97 -47.72
C LEU A 821 36.54 10.54 -49.09
N GLY A 822 36.17 11.84 -49.07
CA GLY A 822 35.78 12.58 -50.27
C GLY A 822 36.93 13.10 -51.18
N THR A 823 38.19 12.65 -50.96
CA THR A 823 39.30 13.06 -51.82
C THR A 823 39.00 12.68 -53.27
N SER A 824 39.22 13.62 -54.19
CA SER A 824 38.93 13.47 -55.64
C SER A 824 37.42 13.24 -55.94
N THR A 825 36.53 13.63 -55.12
CA THR A 825 35.06 13.61 -55.31
C THR A 825 34.51 15.04 -55.18
N ILE A 826 33.26 15.22 -55.63
CA ILE A 826 32.54 16.48 -55.45
C ILE A 826 32.06 16.67 -54.00
N ILE A 827 32.17 15.66 -53.12
CA ILE A 827 31.72 15.70 -51.73
C ILE A 827 32.86 16.16 -50.81
N PRO A 828 32.80 17.35 -50.20
CA PRO A 828 33.83 17.79 -49.26
C PRO A 828 33.71 17.00 -47.95
N THR A 829 34.83 16.41 -47.50
CA THR A 829 34.88 15.71 -46.19
C THR A 829 36.02 16.25 -45.33
N LEU A 830 35.82 16.25 -44.00
CA LEU A 830 36.90 16.50 -43.06
C LEU A 830 37.82 15.29 -42.93
N PRO A 831 39.10 15.48 -42.54
CA PRO A 831 39.98 14.35 -42.24
C PRO A 831 39.38 13.50 -41.15
N THR A 832 39.19 12.20 -41.40
CA THR A 832 38.55 11.23 -40.47
C THR A 832 39.52 10.06 -40.28
N ARG A 833 39.56 9.54 -39.05
CA ARG A 833 40.28 8.28 -38.79
C ARG A 833 39.45 7.15 -39.35
N CYS A 834 40.10 6.31 -40.17
CA CYS A 834 39.46 5.16 -40.82
C CYS A 834 40.19 3.87 -40.46
N TRP A 835 39.42 2.79 -40.39
CA TRP A 835 39.96 1.44 -40.52
C TRP A 835 40.29 1.19 -42.00
N GLU A 836 41.46 0.65 -42.22
CA GLU A 836 41.92 0.23 -43.51
C GLU A 836 41.96 -1.28 -43.57
N LEU A 837 41.12 -1.86 -44.42
CA LEU A 837 40.88 -3.29 -44.49
C LEU A 837 41.19 -3.80 -45.91
N ASN A 838 41.72 -5.02 -45.97
CA ASN A 838 41.84 -5.74 -47.23
C ASN A 838 40.48 -6.31 -47.63
N TYR A 839 39.87 -5.72 -48.65
CA TYR A 839 38.47 -6.06 -49.02
C TYR A 839 38.32 -7.49 -49.54
N LYS A 840 39.35 -8.02 -50.25
CA LYS A 840 39.33 -9.42 -50.71
C LYS A 840 39.27 -10.39 -49.53
N LEU A 841 40.20 -10.23 -48.59
CA LEU A 841 40.25 -11.08 -47.40
C LEU A 841 39.00 -10.93 -46.52
N LEU A 842 38.40 -9.73 -46.49
CA LEU A 842 37.13 -9.50 -45.79
C LEU A 842 35.96 -10.32 -46.41
N CYS A 843 35.87 -10.31 -47.76
CA CYS A 843 34.85 -11.11 -48.47
C CYS A 843 35.09 -12.61 -48.30
N GLU A 844 36.35 -13.07 -48.42
CA GLU A 844 36.69 -14.48 -48.20
C GLU A 844 36.40 -14.96 -46.77
N LEU A 845 36.59 -14.10 -45.77
CA LEU A 845 36.25 -14.40 -44.38
C LEU A 845 34.74 -14.58 -44.19
N ILE A 846 33.91 -13.67 -44.75
CA ILE A 846 32.45 -13.75 -44.68
C ILE A 846 31.92 -14.99 -45.42
N GLU A 847 32.46 -15.31 -46.59
CA GLU A 847 32.07 -16.49 -47.39
C GLU A 847 32.45 -17.82 -46.73
N LYS A 848 33.62 -17.88 -46.08
CA LYS A 848 34.08 -19.07 -45.37
C LYS A 848 33.18 -19.46 -44.21
N GLU A 849 32.79 -18.51 -43.40
CA GLU A 849 31.89 -18.74 -42.23
C GLU A 849 30.46 -19.07 -42.70
N ASN A 850 29.92 -18.39 -43.72
CA ASN A 850 28.59 -18.72 -44.29
C ASN A 850 28.58 -20.09 -44.98
N GLY A 851 29.66 -20.52 -45.56
CA GLY A 851 29.81 -21.85 -46.19
C GLY A 851 29.89 -23.00 -45.19
N SER A 852 30.28 -22.74 -43.95
CA SER A 852 30.29 -23.73 -42.84
C SER A 852 28.87 -24.00 -42.29
N ALA A 853 27.98 -23.03 -42.36
CA ALA A 853 26.58 -23.18 -41.89
C ALA A 853 25.71 -24.03 -42.82
N VAL A 854 26.04 -24.17 -44.08
CA VAL A 854 25.27 -24.97 -45.07
C VAL A 854 25.60 -26.47 -45.04
N LYS A 855 26.65 -26.90 -44.35
CA LYS A 855 27.06 -28.31 -44.26
C LYS A 855 26.52 -29.10 -43.07
N LEU A 856 25.63 -28.53 -42.26
CA LEU A 856 25.00 -29.18 -41.09
C LEU A 856 23.58 -29.67 -41.36
N GLU A 857 23.07 -29.64 -42.60
CA GLU A 857 21.75 -30.16 -42.99
C GLU A 857 21.82 -31.22 -44.10
N ASP A 858 22.74 -32.21 -44.01
CA ASP A 858 22.61 -33.48 -44.73
C ASP A 858 22.51 -34.66 -43.76
#